data_15d2c34d9f8945f4766d5f170ca275a6
#
_entry.id   15d2c34d9f8945f4766d5f170ca275a6
#
_cell.length_a   1.000
_cell.length_b   1.000
_cell.length_c   1.000
_cell.angle_alpha   90.00
_cell.angle_beta   90.00
_cell.angle_gamma   90.00
#
_symmetry.space_group_name_H-M   'P 1'
#
loop_
_entity.id
_entity.type
_entity.pdbx_description
1 polymer ?
#
loop_
_entity_poly.entity_id
_entity_poly.type
_entity_poly.pdbx_seq_one_letter_code
_entity_poly.pdbx_strand_id
1 'polypeptide(L)'
;MRFLPRFVTLLFALALFGHVLSFDSGGALRAEDIGELLQAATGDAVSDAKPEANHDEKPVTKEKKSDKSAPASNGAGKDAGTGDAESQPAAKESAKPKPKYPPYADVLKDSTKIDGLITLHRKGDLLLAELGSGQLNRDYIVLITIARGIGQTPILGGWSWGFGDDAVWQFRRAGENIQLVRRNVRFTADPGSPTEKALKVSYTDSVLFSLPIRTMSPSGACVVDLTPVFMSDLPQISLVMPGFTFAGNKSTWADVNGFAKNVELQVAATYASSGGREIDSVPDSRGVTVNVHYSISELPRTSYKPRLADDRVGYFLTVLKDFSKNESDDDRFVRYITRWNLEKADPSAAMSTPKEPIIFWLEKTIPFKYRKPIRDGILAWNKAFEKAGYYDAIEVRQQPDDAPWEPGDIRYNTYRWITAGVAFAMGPSRVNPTTGQILDADIIFDADFLQYWKQEYETFTPQGIALLTGGAIDLDEYRDEMRRMPEFMRDSHSTRCSCNMLGGVSREFALGAAVMASRTRSSAEMEKLTMQGLKECAMHEVGHTLGLRHNFKASSLYSLADLNDTKKTVETGIGASVMDYAPVNIMPEGTTQGDYFSTTIGPYDVWAIEYGYTPLKGGSPEAELPELAKIAARSGERELAYGTDEDARGIDPDPHSVRFDLSDDLVAYARAQAKVVAESWPGVVAAMTKDGEGYQRARRAFGTLLARHGQVMFGASKYVGGLNVSRSHKGDADAKLPLEVIPAEKQRESLDLLEEQVFNDEPFNFPPDLYNHLAASRWDHWGSEVVERGDYPAHEIILMWQDRILSRLISSLTLTRIHDGELKIDANEDALTTAELLERLTKAIYSEVDTVKSGEFTNRKPAISSLRRNLQRAYLQRMSYLALGQTSAPADCQTVAFAELGRLKTRIDTQLAGEAKLDGYSRAHLEETSARITKVLDARMMVGP
;
A
#
# COMPACT_ATOMS: atom_id res chain seq x y z
N MET A 1 5.85 -34.27 -22.03
CA MET A 1 6.43 -33.04 -22.57
C MET A 1 5.90 -32.70 -23.95
N ARG A 2 4.59 -32.52 -24.12
CA ARG A 2 3.94 -32.10 -25.41
C ARG A 2 2.61 -31.35 -25.21
N PHE A 3 2.38 -30.67 -24.09
CA PHE A 3 1.12 -29.94 -23.81
C PHE A 3 1.29 -28.43 -23.53
N LEU A 4 2.51 -27.87 -23.54
CA LEU A 4 2.74 -26.47 -23.19
C LEU A 4 2.46 -25.41 -24.30
N PRO A 5 2.51 -25.69 -25.61
CA PRO A 5 2.29 -24.64 -26.63
C PRO A 5 0.84 -24.24 -26.86
N ARG A 6 -0.14 -25.09 -26.52
CA ARG A 6 -1.56 -24.79 -26.78
C ARG A 6 -2.24 -23.93 -25.70
N PHE A 7 -1.75 -23.94 -24.49
CA PHE A 7 -2.30 -23.12 -23.41
C PHE A 7 -1.89 -21.64 -23.51
N VAL A 8 -0.69 -21.38 -23.96
CA VAL A 8 -0.19 -20.00 -24.18
C VAL A 8 -0.91 -19.34 -25.36
N THR A 9 -1.26 -20.09 -26.40
CA THR A 9 -2.00 -19.55 -27.56
C THR A 9 -3.46 -19.22 -27.20
N LEU A 10 -4.07 -19.95 -26.28
CA LEU A 10 -5.43 -19.68 -25.82
C LEU A 10 -5.52 -18.42 -24.92
N LEU A 11 -4.50 -18.18 -24.08
CA LEU A 11 -4.39 -16.97 -23.26
C LEU A 11 -4.10 -15.73 -24.11
N PHE A 12 -3.34 -15.87 -25.20
CA PHE A 12 -3.10 -14.77 -26.13
C PHE A 12 -4.34 -14.42 -26.97
N ALA A 13 -5.15 -15.41 -27.33
CA ALA A 13 -6.40 -15.17 -28.04
C ALA A 13 -7.45 -14.48 -27.15
N LEU A 14 -7.53 -14.83 -25.87
CA LEU A 14 -8.42 -14.16 -24.90
C LEU A 14 -7.97 -12.72 -24.58
N ALA A 15 -6.66 -12.44 -24.56
CA ALA A 15 -6.15 -11.09 -24.37
C ALA A 15 -6.36 -10.19 -25.61
N LEU A 16 -6.33 -10.76 -26.83
CA LEU A 16 -6.60 -10.04 -28.08
C LEU A 16 -8.10 -9.78 -28.28
N PHE A 17 -8.98 -10.68 -27.85
CA PHE A 17 -10.43 -10.46 -27.93
C PHE A 17 -10.95 -9.44 -26.91
N GLY A 18 -10.32 -9.30 -25.74
CA GLY A 18 -10.64 -8.25 -24.75
C GLY A 18 -10.34 -6.83 -25.22
N HIS A 19 -9.48 -6.63 -26.21
CA HIS A 19 -9.12 -5.30 -26.74
C HIS A 19 -9.92 -4.87 -27.98
N VAL A 20 -10.67 -5.76 -28.61
CA VAL A 20 -11.49 -5.45 -29.81
C VAL A 20 -12.94 -5.12 -29.46
N LEU A 21 -13.40 -5.42 -28.22
CA LEU A 21 -14.78 -5.22 -27.79
C LEU A 21 -15.02 -3.93 -26.95
N SER A 22 -14.06 -3.02 -26.90
CA SER A 22 -14.21 -1.75 -26.17
C SER A 22 -14.61 -0.54 -27.04
N PHE A 23 -15.11 -0.76 -28.24
CA PHE A 23 -15.70 0.31 -29.08
C PHE A 23 -17.01 -0.17 -29.68
N ASP A 24 -18.09 0.15 -29.10
CA ASP A 24 -19.32 0.83 -29.53
C ASP A 24 -20.51 0.48 -28.63
N SER A 25 -21.17 1.55 -28.16
CA SER A 25 -22.58 1.66 -27.72
C SER A 25 -23.29 0.47 -27.05
N GLY A 26 -23.45 0.52 -25.75
CA GLY A 26 -24.74 0.30 -25.09
C GLY A 26 -25.43 -1.05 -25.28
N GLY A 27 -24.77 -2.17 -25.03
CA GLY A 27 -25.41 -3.45 -24.93
C GLY A 27 -24.57 -4.44 -24.13
N ALA A 28 -24.97 -4.75 -22.91
CA ALA A 28 -24.36 -5.84 -22.15
C ALA A 28 -24.70 -7.17 -22.84
N LEU A 29 -23.70 -7.91 -23.30
CA LEU A 29 -23.85 -9.30 -23.74
C LEU A 29 -24.37 -10.16 -22.59
N ARG A 30 -25.43 -10.90 -22.81
CA ARG A 30 -26.00 -11.83 -21.84
C ARG A 30 -25.12 -13.09 -21.74
N ALA A 31 -25.14 -13.71 -20.55
CA ALA A 31 -24.41 -14.96 -20.30
C ALA A 31 -24.74 -16.10 -21.29
N GLU A 32 -25.91 -16.05 -21.91
CA GLU A 32 -26.37 -16.97 -22.96
C GLU A 32 -25.59 -16.83 -24.27
N ASP A 33 -25.21 -15.58 -24.63
CA ASP A 33 -24.45 -15.27 -25.85
C ASP A 33 -22.99 -15.78 -25.76
N ILE A 34 -22.46 -15.89 -24.57
CA ILE A 34 -21.11 -16.44 -24.31
C ILE A 34 -21.15 -17.98 -24.41
N GLY A 35 -22.27 -18.60 -24.04
CA GLY A 35 -22.47 -20.04 -24.16
C GLY A 35 -22.48 -20.50 -25.59
N GLU A 36 -23.18 -19.79 -26.49
CA GLU A 36 -23.25 -20.14 -27.94
C GLU A 36 -21.89 -19.92 -28.63
N LEU A 37 -21.14 -18.89 -28.27
CA LEU A 37 -19.79 -18.65 -28.80
C LEU A 37 -18.77 -19.70 -28.35
N LEU A 38 -18.90 -20.23 -27.11
CA LEU A 38 -18.10 -21.36 -26.63
C LEU A 38 -18.47 -22.69 -27.32
N GLN A 39 -19.75 -22.91 -27.65
CA GLN A 39 -20.20 -24.09 -28.35
C GLN A 39 -19.79 -24.10 -29.83
N ALA A 40 -19.71 -22.92 -30.45
CA ALA A 40 -19.22 -22.78 -31.84
C ALA A 40 -17.68 -22.96 -31.93
N ALA A 41 -16.92 -22.70 -30.84
CA ALA A 41 -15.47 -22.87 -30.81
C ALA A 41 -15.02 -24.32 -30.49
N THR A 42 -15.92 -25.20 -30.03
CA THR A 42 -15.61 -26.58 -29.61
C THR A 42 -16.28 -27.66 -30.48
N GLY A 43 -16.79 -27.31 -31.66
CA GLY A 43 -17.35 -28.23 -32.61
C GLY A 43 -16.32 -29.23 -33.15
N ASP A 44 -16.69 -30.51 -33.11
CA ASP A 44 -16.04 -31.71 -33.67
C ASP A 44 -14.82 -32.27 -32.90
N ALA A 45 -15.10 -33.08 -31.89
CA ALA A 45 -14.46 -34.37 -31.67
C ALA A 45 -14.93 -35.06 -30.36
N VAL A 46 -16.09 -35.70 -30.35
CA VAL A 46 -16.37 -36.81 -29.41
C VAL A 46 -17.25 -37.83 -30.13
N SER A 47 -16.70 -38.97 -30.46
CA SER A 47 -17.46 -40.21 -30.68
C SER A 47 -16.94 -41.27 -29.70
N ASP A 48 -17.89 -41.75 -28.92
CA ASP A 48 -18.01 -43.06 -28.30
C ASP A 48 -16.87 -43.72 -27.53
N ALA A 49 -17.03 -43.80 -26.21
CA ALA A 49 -16.93 -45.08 -25.48
C ALA A 49 -17.51 -44.93 -24.06
N LYS A 50 -18.50 -45.76 -23.75
CA LYS A 50 -19.12 -45.93 -22.43
C LYS A 50 -18.26 -46.85 -21.55
N PRO A 51 -18.44 -46.80 -20.23
CA PRO A 51 -17.57 -47.45 -19.26
C PRO A 51 -18.07 -48.85 -18.86
N GLU A 52 -17.15 -49.72 -18.55
CA GLU A 52 -17.46 -50.88 -17.72
C GLU A 52 -16.56 -50.90 -16.48
N ALA A 53 -17.21 -51.18 -15.39
CA ALA A 53 -16.62 -51.36 -14.06
C ALA A 53 -16.23 -52.84 -13.86
N ASN A 54 -15.17 -53.11 -13.09
CA ASN A 54 -15.19 -53.87 -11.84
C ASN A 54 -13.88 -54.54 -11.52
N HIS A 55 -13.59 -54.43 -10.24
CA HIS A 55 -13.10 -55.40 -9.23
C HIS A 55 -11.66 -55.92 -9.26
N ASP A 56 -11.03 -55.57 -8.22
CA ASP A 56 -10.44 -56.40 -7.11
C ASP A 56 -9.05 -56.97 -7.26
N GLU A 57 -8.37 -56.63 -6.19
CA GLU A 57 -7.44 -57.39 -5.36
C GLU A 57 -5.95 -57.59 -5.72
N LYS A 58 -5.20 -57.11 -4.74
CA LYS A 58 -3.85 -57.46 -4.28
C LYS A 58 -3.49 -58.97 -4.28
N PRO A 59 -2.32 -59.33 -3.84
CA PRO A 59 -0.94 -58.85 -3.90
C PRO A 59 0.04 -59.99 -4.26
N VAL A 60 1.31 -59.83 -3.93
CA VAL A 60 2.33 -60.85 -3.57
C VAL A 60 3.56 -61.00 -4.46
N THR A 61 4.60 -60.40 -3.96
CA THR A 61 5.94 -60.88 -3.66
C THR A 61 6.85 -61.59 -4.63
N LYS A 62 8.10 -61.15 -4.48
CA LYS A 62 9.37 -61.90 -4.37
C LYS A 62 10.20 -62.22 -5.58
N GLU A 63 11.37 -61.64 -5.45
CA GLU A 63 12.72 -62.24 -5.41
C GLU A 63 13.40 -62.72 -6.70
N LYS A 64 14.53 -62.17 -6.81
CA LYS A 64 15.91 -62.67 -6.75
C LYS A 64 16.72 -62.86 -8.04
N LYS A 65 17.88 -62.18 -7.94
CA LYS A 65 19.22 -62.73 -8.32
C LYS A 65 19.42 -63.09 -9.80
N SER A 66 20.51 -62.78 -10.38
CA SER A 66 21.92 -62.75 -10.17
C SER A 66 22.64 -62.71 -11.49
N ASP A 67 23.74 -62.05 -11.48
CA ASP A 67 25.07 -62.53 -11.82
C ASP A 67 25.58 -62.62 -13.25
N LYS A 68 26.71 -61.91 -13.40
CA LYS A 68 27.96 -62.30 -14.09
C LYS A 68 27.95 -62.39 -15.62
N SER A 69 28.83 -61.89 -16.32
CA SER A 69 30.30 -61.90 -16.30
C SER A 69 30.77 -61.42 -17.71
N ALA A 70 31.92 -60.77 -17.71
CA ALA A 70 32.76 -60.68 -18.88
C ALA A 70 33.28 -62.03 -19.31
N PRO A 71 33.80 -62.27 -20.47
CA PRO A 71 35.20 -61.97 -20.65
C PRO A 71 35.67 -61.58 -22.11
N ALA A 72 36.94 -61.26 -22.10
CA ALA A 72 37.86 -60.97 -23.18
C ALA A 72 38.11 -62.12 -24.17
N SER A 73 38.68 -61.84 -25.35
CA SER A 73 39.96 -62.30 -25.81
C SER A 73 40.14 -62.16 -27.34
N ASN A 74 41.24 -61.56 -27.72
CA ASN A 74 42.41 -62.18 -28.34
C ASN A 74 42.41 -62.35 -29.88
N GLY A 75 43.58 -61.95 -30.42
CA GLY A 75 44.25 -62.59 -31.53
C GLY A 75 44.95 -61.53 -32.41
N ALA A 76 46.17 -61.24 -32.34
CA ALA A 76 47.44 -61.94 -32.56
C ALA A 76 47.83 -62.03 -34.02
N GLY A 77 49.02 -61.63 -34.27
CA GLY A 77 49.87 -62.03 -35.42
C GLY A 77 50.70 -60.86 -35.96
N LYS A 78 51.97 -60.65 -35.62
CA LYS A 78 53.19 -61.18 -36.16
C LYS A 78 53.47 -60.63 -37.57
N ASP A 79 54.62 -60.09 -37.94
CA ASP A 79 56.08 -60.39 -37.75
C ASP A 79 56.92 -59.22 -38.23
N ALA A 80 58.01 -59.02 -37.49
CA ALA A 80 59.40 -59.06 -37.74
C ALA A 80 60.10 -58.11 -38.79
N GLY A 81 61.14 -57.47 -38.35
CA GLY A 81 62.29 -57.12 -39.24
C GLY A 81 63.15 -55.94 -38.74
N THR A 82 64.10 -56.23 -37.89
CA THR A 82 65.50 -55.82 -37.70
C THR A 82 66.02 -54.48 -38.29
N GLY A 83 66.74 -53.78 -37.45
CA GLY A 83 67.77 -52.80 -37.86
C GLY A 83 68.20 -51.79 -36.81
N ASP A 84 69.34 -52.03 -36.21
CA ASP A 84 70.06 -51.26 -35.18
C ASP A 84 70.42 -49.83 -35.65
N ALA A 85 70.38 -48.87 -34.80
CA ALA A 85 71.35 -47.82 -34.58
C ALA A 85 71.06 -46.96 -33.33
N GLU A 86 71.96 -46.96 -32.42
CA GLU A 86 72.03 -46.10 -31.22
C GLU A 86 71.98 -44.60 -31.62
N SER A 87 71.13 -43.85 -30.91
CA SER A 87 71.42 -42.44 -30.65
C SER A 87 70.70 -42.03 -29.32
N GLN A 88 71.52 -41.43 -28.46
CA GLN A 88 71.17 -41.02 -27.06
C GLN A 88 69.93 -40.13 -27.06
N PRO A 89 69.03 -40.17 -25.98
CA PRO A 89 67.94 -39.30 -25.88
C PRO A 89 68.36 -37.92 -25.36
N ALA A 90 68.08 -36.88 -26.17
CA ALA A 90 68.07 -35.50 -25.71
C ALA A 90 66.97 -35.34 -24.66
N ALA A 91 67.30 -34.74 -23.52
CA ALA A 91 66.40 -34.44 -22.43
C ALA A 91 65.29 -33.56 -23.00
N LYS A 92 64.07 -34.07 -23.04
CA LYS A 92 62.86 -33.26 -23.21
C LYS A 92 62.75 -32.33 -22.04
N GLU A 93 63.03 -31.03 -22.21
CA GLU A 93 62.59 -29.99 -21.32
C GLU A 93 61.10 -30.19 -21.10
N SER A 94 60.71 -30.46 -19.84
CA SER A 94 59.32 -30.48 -19.47
C SER A 94 58.75 -29.10 -19.73
N ALA A 95 57.87 -28.97 -20.70
CA ALA A 95 57.10 -27.76 -20.97
C ALA A 95 56.42 -27.34 -19.65
N LYS A 96 56.80 -26.18 -19.13
CA LYS A 96 56.12 -25.59 -17.97
C LYS A 96 54.61 -25.59 -18.25
N PRO A 97 53.77 -26.07 -17.33
CA PRO A 97 52.31 -26.06 -17.54
C PRO A 97 51.92 -24.65 -17.91
N LYS A 98 51.15 -24.49 -18.98
CA LYS A 98 50.60 -23.18 -19.38
C LYS A 98 49.83 -22.62 -18.19
N PRO A 99 50.04 -21.35 -17.83
CA PRO A 99 49.31 -20.73 -16.73
C PRO A 99 47.81 -20.91 -16.95
N LYS A 100 47.11 -21.29 -15.90
CA LYS A 100 45.67 -21.62 -15.94
C LYS A 100 44.81 -20.46 -16.38
N TYR A 101 45.22 -19.23 -16.07
CA TYR A 101 44.55 -17.99 -16.41
C TYR A 101 45.48 -17.08 -17.22
N PRO A 102 44.92 -16.16 -18.06
CA PRO A 102 45.71 -15.10 -18.70
C PRO A 102 46.46 -14.26 -17.65
N PRO A 103 47.58 -13.63 -18.00
CA PRO A 103 48.32 -12.74 -17.09
C PRO A 103 47.44 -11.60 -16.58
N TYR A 104 47.53 -11.29 -15.31
CA TYR A 104 46.77 -10.24 -14.64
C TYR A 104 46.93 -8.87 -15.34
N ALA A 105 48.18 -8.51 -15.67
CA ALA A 105 48.46 -7.25 -16.35
C ALA A 105 47.82 -7.15 -17.74
N ASP A 106 47.62 -8.27 -18.45
CA ASP A 106 47.02 -8.28 -19.77
C ASP A 106 45.48 -8.10 -19.69
N VAL A 107 44.84 -8.73 -18.69
CA VAL A 107 43.41 -8.61 -18.47
C VAL A 107 43.04 -7.19 -18.06
N LEU A 108 43.82 -6.56 -17.19
CA LEU A 108 43.55 -5.21 -16.65
C LEU A 108 44.22 -4.09 -17.45
N LYS A 109 44.89 -4.43 -18.57
CA LYS A 109 45.47 -3.42 -19.44
C LYS A 109 44.44 -2.37 -19.86
N ASP A 110 44.80 -1.10 -19.76
CA ASP A 110 43.97 0.06 -20.11
C ASP A 110 42.67 0.20 -19.25
N SER A 111 42.62 -0.39 -18.05
CA SER A 111 41.56 -0.19 -17.09
C SER A 111 41.93 0.89 -16.08
N THR A 112 40.91 1.60 -15.60
CA THR A 112 41.02 2.52 -14.47
C THR A 112 40.68 1.77 -13.18
N LYS A 113 41.60 1.75 -12.23
CA LYS A 113 41.44 1.15 -10.92
C LYS A 113 40.60 2.08 -10.02
N ILE A 114 39.65 1.52 -9.31
CA ILE A 114 38.78 2.17 -8.29
C ILE A 114 38.95 1.39 -7.00
N ASP A 115 39.56 2.01 -5.99
CA ASP A 115 39.79 1.40 -4.69
C ASP A 115 38.56 1.58 -3.79
N GLY A 116 38.24 0.55 -2.99
CA GLY A 116 37.11 0.58 -2.07
C GLY A 116 36.93 -0.74 -1.31
N LEU A 117 35.71 -0.97 -0.77
CA LEU A 117 35.30 -2.23 -0.14
C LEU A 117 35.60 -3.44 -1.05
N ILE A 118 35.38 -3.28 -2.33
CA ILE A 118 35.76 -4.17 -3.41
C ILE A 118 36.60 -3.34 -4.39
N THR A 119 37.80 -3.81 -4.72
CA THR A 119 38.60 -3.16 -5.75
C THR A 119 37.99 -3.43 -7.11
N LEU A 120 37.65 -2.36 -7.82
CA LEU A 120 37.04 -2.41 -9.15
C LEU A 120 38.05 -1.93 -10.21
N HIS A 121 37.86 -2.41 -11.44
CA HIS A 121 38.59 -1.94 -12.60
C HIS A 121 37.62 -1.70 -13.75
N ARG A 122 37.49 -0.44 -14.17
CA ARG A 122 36.65 -0.04 -15.30
C ARG A 122 37.43 0.08 -16.59
N LYS A 123 36.95 -0.58 -17.64
CA LYS A 123 37.50 -0.52 -18.98
C LYS A 123 36.38 -0.36 -20.01
N GLY A 124 36.06 0.89 -20.37
CA GLY A 124 34.87 1.16 -21.18
C GLY A 124 33.60 0.69 -20.46
N ASP A 125 32.85 -0.21 -21.07
CA ASP A 125 31.63 -0.80 -20.50
C ASP A 125 31.92 -2.03 -19.62
N LEU A 126 33.17 -2.50 -19.56
CA LEU A 126 33.56 -3.63 -18.74
C LEU A 126 33.87 -3.18 -17.31
N LEU A 127 33.27 -3.86 -16.31
CA LEU A 127 33.52 -3.65 -14.89
C LEU A 127 34.04 -4.95 -14.28
N LEU A 128 35.34 -4.99 -13.95
CA LEU A 128 35.98 -6.12 -13.28
C LEU A 128 36.10 -5.85 -11.78
N ALA A 129 35.94 -6.90 -10.97
CA ALA A 129 36.09 -6.85 -9.52
C ALA A 129 37.17 -7.82 -9.06
N GLU A 130 38.00 -7.39 -8.11
CA GLU A 130 38.95 -8.26 -7.40
C GLU A 130 38.31 -8.76 -6.11
N LEU A 131 38.12 -10.06 -6.02
CA LEU A 131 37.50 -10.74 -4.85
C LEU A 131 38.57 -11.64 -4.19
N GLY A 132 39.15 -11.15 -3.12
CA GLY A 132 40.10 -11.89 -2.29
C GLY A 132 39.39 -12.69 -1.19
N SER A 133 40.20 -13.38 -0.37
CA SER A 133 39.66 -14.14 0.76
C SER A 133 38.86 -13.29 1.77
N GLY A 134 39.15 -11.98 1.82
CA GLY A 134 38.42 -11.02 2.66
C GLY A 134 37.02 -10.69 2.16
N GLN A 135 36.75 -10.82 0.85
CA GLN A 135 35.46 -10.50 0.24
C GLN A 135 34.59 -11.75 0.00
N LEU A 136 35.22 -12.93 -0.12
CA LEU A 136 34.49 -14.18 -0.36
C LEU A 136 33.80 -14.70 0.94
N ASN A 137 32.59 -15.25 0.77
CA ASN A 137 31.75 -15.77 1.86
C ASN A 137 31.39 -14.74 2.96
N ARG A 138 31.40 -13.46 2.61
CA ARG A 138 30.92 -12.37 3.44
C ARG A 138 29.52 -11.95 3.04
N ASP A 139 28.74 -11.53 4.01
CA ASP A 139 27.40 -10.99 3.80
C ASP A 139 27.52 -9.51 3.42
N TYR A 140 26.93 -9.17 2.27
CA TYR A 140 26.76 -7.81 1.78
C TYR A 140 25.26 -7.50 1.76
N ILE A 141 24.90 -6.31 2.21
CA ILE A 141 23.57 -5.78 1.96
C ILE A 141 23.61 -4.97 0.66
N VAL A 142 22.57 -5.12 -0.14
CA VAL A 142 22.46 -4.45 -1.43
C VAL A 142 21.16 -3.66 -1.45
N LEU A 143 21.31 -2.35 -1.55
CA LEU A 143 20.20 -1.40 -1.67
C LEU A 143 20.08 -0.99 -3.14
N ILE A 144 18.85 -1.02 -3.64
CA ILE A 144 18.54 -0.60 -5.00
C ILE A 144 17.65 0.63 -4.96
N THR A 145 18.01 1.66 -5.71
CA THR A 145 17.24 2.90 -5.79
C THR A 145 17.11 3.33 -7.25
N ILE A 146 15.97 3.88 -7.61
CA ILE A 146 15.81 4.55 -8.90
C ILE A 146 16.42 5.95 -8.77
N ALA A 147 17.66 6.13 -9.19
CA ALA A 147 18.35 7.43 -9.11
C ALA A 147 17.70 8.48 -10.02
N ARG A 148 17.28 8.06 -11.24
CA ARG A 148 16.49 8.87 -12.19
C ARG A 148 15.43 8.00 -12.81
N GLY A 149 14.19 8.39 -12.62
CA GLY A 149 13.00 7.70 -13.14
C GLY A 149 12.46 8.38 -14.40
N ILE A 150 11.22 8.02 -14.71
CA ILE A 150 10.47 8.51 -15.87
C ILE A 150 9.26 9.39 -15.47
N GLY A 151 9.17 9.81 -14.21
CA GLY A 151 8.03 10.61 -13.72
C GLY A 151 6.70 9.85 -13.68
N GLN A 152 6.71 8.52 -13.71
CA GLN A 152 5.53 7.66 -13.65
C GLN A 152 5.68 6.59 -12.57
N THR A 153 4.67 6.41 -11.74
CA THR A 153 4.63 5.38 -10.70
C THR A 153 4.67 3.96 -11.32
N PRO A 154 5.51 3.02 -10.77
CA PRO A 154 6.39 3.17 -9.63
C PRO A 154 7.83 3.57 -9.98
N ILE A 155 8.11 4.06 -11.18
CA ILE A 155 9.47 4.37 -11.67
C ILE A 155 9.76 5.86 -11.47
N LEU A 156 9.75 6.28 -10.22
CA LEU A 156 10.04 7.65 -9.82
C LEU A 156 11.49 7.81 -9.39
N GLY A 157 12.10 8.95 -9.72
CA GLY A 157 13.42 9.29 -9.21
C GLY A 157 13.43 9.34 -7.67
N GLY A 158 14.40 8.69 -7.06
CA GLY A 158 14.47 8.55 -5.60
C GLY A 158 13.77 7.32 -5.03
N TRP A 159 12.96 6.62 -5.80
CA TRP A 159 12.22 5.46 -5.31
C TRP A 159 13.14 4.34 -4.82
N SER A 160 12.97 3.94 -3.56
CA SER A 160 13.64 2.77 -2.99
C SER A 160 13.05 1.49 -3.58
N TRP A 161 13.82 0.82 -4.44
CA TRP A 161 13.36 -0.35 -5.15
C TRP A 161 13.44 -1.62 -4.29
N GLY A 162 12.39 -2.42 -4.29
CA GLY A 162 12.34 -3.62 -3.45
C GLY A 162 12.26 -3.32 -1.95
N PHE A 163 11.70 -2.18 -1.55
CA PHE A 163 11.47 -1.82 -0.15
C PHE A 163 10.87 -2.97 0.65
N GLY A 164 11.47 -3.26 1.80
CA GLY A 164 11.07 -4.37 2.67
C GLY A 164 11.59 -5.76 2.23
N ASP A 165 12.35 -5.84 1.15
CA ASP A 165 13.03 -7.05 0.69
C ASP A 165 14.55 -6.82 0.59
N ASP A 166 15.15 -6.43 1.71
CA ASP A 166 16.59 -6.16 1.79
C ASP A 166 17.39 -7.43 1.53
N ALA A 167 18.07 -7.48 0.39
CA ALA A 167 18.77 -8.65 -0.07
C ALA A 167 20.15 -8.78 0.58
N VAL A 168 20.46 -9.94 1.11
CA VAL A 168 21.80 -10.30 1.56
C VAL A 168 22.50 -11.13 0.48
N TRP A 169 23.61 -10.61 -0.03
CA TRP A 169 24.41 -11.27 -1.05
C TRP A 169 25.71 -11.81 -0.51
N GLN A 170 26.21 -12.87 -1.15
CA GLN A 170 27.56 -13.39 -0.95
C GLN A 170 28.22 -13.70 -2.30
N PHE A 171 29.54 -13.47 -2.36
CA PHE A 171 30.37 -14.02 -3.41
C PHE A 171 31.00 -15.33 -2.94
N ARG A 172 30.71 -16.43 -3.64
CA ARG A 172 31.22 -17.79 -3.29
C ARG A 172 32.01 -18.39 -4.44
N ARG A 173 33.16 -18.91 -4.14
CA ARG A 173 33.96 -19.62 -5.16
C ARG A 173 33.40 -21.02 -5.37
N ALA A 174 33.08 -21.36 -6.61
CA ALA A 174 32.65 -22.69 -7.06
C ALA A 174 33.52 -23.11 -8.24
N GLY A 175 34.64 -23.81 -7.94
CA GLY A 175 35.63 -24.21 -8.95
C GLY A 175 36.27 -23.02 -9.64
N GLU A 176 36.00 -22.87 -10.93
CA GLU A 176 36.53 -21.80 -11.81
C GLU A 176 35.59 -20.58 -11.90
N ASN A 177 34.53 -20.58 -11.12
CA ASN A 177 33.55 -19.50 -11.11
C ASN A 177 33.46 -18.86 -9.73
N ILE A 178 33.03 -17.62 -9.71
CA ILE A 178 32.48 -16.96 -8.52
C ILE A 178 30.97 -16.87 -8.71
N GLN A 179 30.23 -17.44 -7.78
CA GLN A 179 28.79 -17.33 -7.73
C GLN A 179 28.39 -16.11 -6.92
N LEU A 180 27.48 -15.30 -7.44
CA LEU A 180 26.71 -14.31 -6.69
C LEU A 180 25.48 -15.01 -6.13
N VAL A 181 25.39 -15.09 -4.82
CA VAL A 181 24.37 -15.85 -4.09
C VAL A 181 23.54 -14.90 -3.26
N ARG A 182 22.23 -14.98 -3.39
CA ARG A 182 21.27 -14.36 -2.43
C ARG A 182 21.04 -15.36 -1.29
N ARG A 183 21.33 -14.91 -0.08
CA ARG A 183 21.19 -15.73 1.11
C ARG A 183 19.74 -15.83 1.58
N ASN A 184 19.34 -17.02 1.98
CA ASN A 184 18.09 -17.23 2.69
C ASN A 184 18.31 -17.03 4.20
N VAL A 185 18.07 -15.81 4.68
CA VAL A 185 18.28 -15.42 6.07
C VAL A 185 17.01 -15.50 6.93
N ARG A 186 15.88 -15.89 6.35
CA ARG A 186 14.57 -15.92 7.02
C ARG A 186 14.41 -17.08 8.00
N PHE A 187 15.22 -18.12 7.88
CA PHE A 187 15.13 -19.35 8.68
C PHE A 187 16.39 -19.50 9.52
N THR A 188 16.20 -19.66 10.83
CA THR A 188 17.30 -19.74 11.80
C THR A 188 17.18 -20.94 12.71
N ALA A 189 18.30 -21.36 13.28
CA ALA A 189 18.39 -22.34 14.35
C ALA A 189 19.71 -22.11 15.11
N ASP A 190 19.81 -22.62 16.32
CA ASP A 190 21.02 -22.50 17.14
C ASP A 190 22.25 -23.00 16.39
N PRO A 191 23.30 -22.17 16.30
CA PRO A 191 24.52 -22.51 15.58
C PRO A 191 25.15 -23.83 16.10
N GLY A 192 25.48 -24.74 15.18
CA GLY A 192 26.10 -26.03 15.49
C GLY A 192 25.12 -27.13 15.92
N SER A 193 23.83 -26.79 16.13
CA SER A 193 22.81 -27.76 16.54
C SER A 193 22.47 -28.79 15.45
N PRO A 194 21.89 -29.95 15.82
CA PRO A 194 21.31 -30.86 14.84
C PRO A 194 20.21 -30.21 14.00
N THR A 195 19.42 -29.30 14.60
CA THR A 195 18.36 -28.52 13.94
C THR A 195 18.94 -27.63 12.87
N GLU A 196 20.06 -26.93 13.09
CA GLU A 196 20.73 -26.14 12.07
C GLU A 196 21.17 -27.01 10.88
N LYS A 197 21.65 -28.24 11.13
CA LYS A 197 22.02 -29.15 10.05
C LYS A 197 20.82 -29.61 9.24
N ALA A 198 19.70 -29.90 9.90
CA ALA A 198 18.44 -30.25 9.25
C ALA A 198 17.88 -29.06 8.45
N LEU A 199 17.97 -27.81 8.97
CA LEU A 199 17.58 -26.59 8.31
C LEU A 199 18.34 -26.42 6.98
N LYS A 200 19.66 -26.63 6.98
CA LYS A 200 20.52 -26.55 5.78
C LYS A 200 20.19 -27.59 4.70
N VAL A 201 19.49 -28.68 5.07
CA VAL A 201 18.98 -29.67 4.11
C VAL A 201 17.65 -29.21 3.51
N SER A 202 16.83 -28.48 4.28
CA SER A 202 15.47 -28.09 3.90
C SER A 202 15.40 -26.75 3.14
N TYR A 203 16.32 -25.83 3.43
CA TYR A 203 16.30 -24.46 2.87
C TYR A 203 17.63 -24.12 2.25
N THR A 204 17.61 -23.73 0.98
CA THR A 204 18.81 -23.36 0.21
C THR A 204 18.87 -21.84 -0.03
N ASP A 205 20.10 -21.38 -0.29
CA ASP A 205 20.33 -20.04 -0.85
C ASP A 205 20.09 -20.06 -2.37
N SER A 206 19.85 -18.91 -2.96
CA SER A 206 19.65 -18.75 -4.42
C SER A 206 20.91 -18.28 -5.12
N VAL A 207 21.37 -19.02 -6.12
CA VAL A 207 22.46 -18.58 -6.99
C VAL A 207 21.89 -17.68 -8.09
N LEU A 208 22.20 -16.38 -8.04
CA LEU A 208 21.71 -15.40 -9.01
C LEU A 208 22.56 -15.41 -10.30
N PHE A 209 23.90 -15.43 -10.15
CA PHE A 209 24.84 -15.45 -11.26
C PHE A 209 26.01 -16.38 -10.96
N SER A 210 26.62 -16.89 -12.03
CA SER A 210 27.87 -17.64 -11.99
C SER A 210 28.85 -17.00 -12.96
N LEU A 211 29.89 -16.36 -12.40
CA LEU A 211 30.85 -15.50 -13.13
C LEU A 211 32.17 -16.24 -13.27
N PRO A 212 32.67 -16.49 -14.48
CA PRO A 212 33.98 -17.15 -14.69
C PRO A 212 35.12 -16.25 -14.18
N ILE A 213 36.09 -16.87 -13.50
CA ILE A 213 37.34 -16.19 -13.10
C ILE A 213 38.13 -15.84 -14.35
N ARG A 214 38.33 -14.55 -14.59
CA ARG A 214 39.10 -14.02 -15.76
C ARG A 214 40.58 -14.13 -15.56
N THR A 215 41.05 -13.86 -14.35
CA THR A 215 42.46 -14.00 -13.94
C THR A 215 42.58 -14.01 -12.42
N MET A 216 43.78 -14.19 -11.91
CA MET A 216 44.12 -14.07 -10.48
C MET A 216 45.05 -12.88 -10.30
N SER A 217 44.78 -12.05 -9.28
CA SER A 217 45.69 -10.96 -8.93
C SER A 217 47.00 -11.52 -8.30
N PRO A 218 48.05 -10.72 -8.24
CA PRO A 218 49.32 -11.12 -7.58
C PRO A 218 49.13 -11.47 -6.10
N SER A 219 48.09 -10.92 -5.43
CA SER A 219 47.70 -11.24 -4.05
C SER A 219 46.85 -12.50 -3.92
N GLY A 220 46.49 -13.15 -5.05
CA GLY A 220 45.61 -14.33 -5.04
C GLY A 220 44.12 -14.04 -5.07
N ALA A 221 43.70 -12.80 -5.29
CA ALA A 221 42.29 -12.45 -5.46
C ALA A 221 41.78 -12.91 -6.84
N CYS A 222 40.56 -13.41 -6.91
CA CYS A 222 39.90 -13.75 -8.15
C CYS A 222 39.40 -12.47 -8.84
N VAL A 223 39.71 -12.30 -10.11
CA VAL A 223 39.18 -11.21 -10.94
C VAL A 223 38.01 -11.74 -11.75
N VAL A 224 36.85 -11.14 -11.59
CA VAL A 224 35.60 -11.50 -12.26
C VAL A 224 35.00 -10.29 -12.97
N ASP A 225 34.18 -10.55 -13.96
CA ASP A 225 33.42 -9.54 -14.68
C ASP A 225 32.01 -9.37 -14.06
N LEU A 226 31.76 -8.20 -13.49
CA LEU A 226 30.44 -7.86 -12.91
C LEU A 226 29.45 -7.27 -13.94
N THR A 227 29.94 -6.96 -15.16
CA THR A 227 29.07 -6.35 -16.19
C THR A 227 27.78 -7.16 -16.42
N PRO A 228 27.80 -8.50 -16.58
CA PRO A 228 26.58 -9.28 -16.80
C PRO A 228 25.60 -9.25 -15.64
N VAL A 229 26.04 -8.89 -14.43
CA VAL A 229 25.16 -8.78 -13.25
C VAL A 229 24.33 -7.52 -13.36
N PHE A 230 24.96 -6.38 -13.56
CA PHE A 230 24.30 -5.07 -13.47
C PHE A 230 23.79 -4.58 -14.83
N MET A 231 24.37 -5.03 -15.94
CA MET A 231 23.83 -4.82 -17.29
C MET A 231 22.79 -5.89 -17.64
N SER A 232 21.81 -6.04 -16.75
CA SER A 232 20.67 -6.97 -16.86
C SER A 232 19.45 -6.35 -16.18
N ASP A 233 18.30 -6.99 -16.32
CA ASP A 233 17.09 -6.62 -15.54
C ASP A 233 17.14 -7.21 -14.12
N LEU A 234 18.27 -7.06 -13.44
CA LEU A 234 18.46 -7.51 -12.06
C LEU A 234 17.36 -6.98 -11.10
N PRO A 235 16.97 -5.70 -11.18
CA PRO A 235 15.89 -5.16 -10.34
C PRO A 235 14.48 -5.59 -10.80
N GLN A 236 14.35 -6.31 -11.92
CA GLN A 236 13.06 -6.75 -12.46
C GLN A 236 12.08 -5.59 -12.77
N ILE A 237 12.61 -4.46 -13.26
CA ILE A 237 11.79 -3.30 -13.66
C ILE A 237 10.79 -3.66 -14.77
N SER A 238 11.12 -4.65 -15.63
CA SER A 238 10.20 -5.14 -16.66
C SER A 238 8.87 -5.66 -16.11
N LEU A 239 8.82 -6.11 -14.85
CA LEU A 239 7.55 -6.56 -14.22
C LEU A 239 6.54 -5.43 -14.03
N VAL A 240 7.01 -4.20 -13.83
CA VAL A 240 6.16 -3.01 -13.67
C VAL A 240 6.04 -2.20 -14.97
N MET A 241 6.74 -2.63 -16.04
CA MET A 241 6.66 -2.08 -17.39
C MET A 241 6.24 -3.17 -18.39
N PRO A 242 5.01 -3.68 -18.33
CA PRO A 242 4.57 -4.77 -19.23
C PRO A 242 4.77 -4.38 -20.69
N GLY A 243 5.39 -5.27 -21.48
CA GLY A 243 5.71 -5.03 -22.89
C GLY A 243 7.05 -4.35 -23.14
N PHE A 244 7.82 -4.04 -22.10
CA PHE A 244 9.18 -3.55 -22.21
C PHE A 244 10.18 -4.60 -21.73
N THR A 245 11.32 -4.70 -22.42
CA THR A 245 12.41 -5.62 -22.07
C THR A 245 13.72 -4.86 -21.97
N PHE A 246 14.60 -5.33 -21.08
CA PHE A 246 15.93 -4.73 -20.92
C PHE A 246 16.76 -4.81 -22.21
N ALA A 247 17.30 -3.67 -22.63
CA ALA A 247 18.10 -3.54 -23.84
C ALA A 247 19.58 -3.27 -23.49
N GLY A 248 20.36 -4.32 -23.25
CA GLY A 248 21.74 -4.21 -22.81
C GLY A 248 22.63 -3.42 -23.78
N ASN A 249 22.38 -3.50 -25.11
CA ASN A 249 23.11 -2.72 -26.13
C ASN A 249 22.81 -1.21 -26.15
N LYS A 250 21.81 -0.77 -25.35
CA LYS A 250 21.44 0.64 -25.14
C LYS A 250 21.71 1.11 -23.72
N SER A 251 22.17 0.21 -22.84
CA SER A 251 22.44 0.50 -21.44
C SER A 251 23.94 0.75 -21.20
N THR A 252 24.25 1.62 -20.26
CA THR A 252 25.64 2.00 -19.95
C THR A 252 25.83 2.25 -18.45
N TRP A 253 27.08 2.25 -17.98
CA TRP A 253 27.43 2.73 -16.65
C TRP A 253 27.27 4.24 -16.58
N ALA A 254 26.40 4.73 -15.74
CA ALA A 254 26.25 6.15 -15.44
C ALA A 254 27.32 6.62 -14.44
N ASP A 255 27.57 5.82 -13.37
CA ASP A 255 28.60 6.11 -12.39
C ASP A 255 29.13 4.81 -11.74
N VAL A 256 30.39 4.84 -11.26
CA VAL A 256 31.03 3.72 -10.54
C VAL A 256 32.01 4.29 -9.52
N ASN A 257 31.69 4.17 -8.23
CA ASN A 257 32.49 4.68 -7.13
C ASN A 257 32.79 3.59 -6.09
N GLY A 258 34.00 3.63 -5.52
CA GLY A 258 34.42 2.76 -4.43
C GLY A 258 34.74 3.58 -3.19
N PHE A 259 34.23 3.13 -2.04
CA PHE A 259 34.52 3.71 -0.73
C PHE A 259 34.96 2.60 0.24
N ALA A 260 35.57 2.97 1.34
CA ALA A 260 36.14 2.01 2.29
C ALA A 260 35.09 1.01 2.85
N LYS A 261 33.80 1.41 2.96
CA LYS A 261 32.72 0.60 3.51
C LYS A 261 31.65 0.20 2.50
N ASN A 262 31.64 0.77 1.31
CA ASN A 262 30.62 0.54 0.29
C ASN A 262 31.16 0.71 -1.13
N VAL A 263 30.37 0.22 -2.07
CA VAL A 263 30.55 0.41 -3.51
C VAL A 263 29.24 0.95 -4.07
N GLU A 264 29.33 2.06 -4.82
CA GLU A 264 28.19 2.74 -5.42
C GLU A 264 28.23 2.59 -6.93
N LEU A 265 27.25 1.89 -7.50
CA LEU A 265 27.16 1.63 -8.93
C LEU A 265 25.87 2.25 -9.47
N GLN A 266 25.96 2.97 -10.57
CA GLN A 266 24.79 3.49 -11.25
C GLN A 266 24.77 3.06 -12.71
N VAL A 267 23.64 2.47 -13.12
CA VAL A 267 23.41 1.99 -14.49
C VAL A 267 22.30 2.80 -15.14
N ALA A 268 22.57 3.42 -16.27
CA ALA A 268 21.54 3.93 -17.16
C ALA A 268 20.93 2.74 -17.92
N ALA A 269 19.94 2.10 -17.30
CA ALA A 269 19.28 0.90 -17.81
C ALA A 269 18.19 1.31 -18.80
N THR A 270 18.32 0.87 -20.05
CA THR A 270 17.34 1.18 -21.10
C THR A 270 16.43 -0.03 -21.34
N TYR A 271 15.15 0.23 -21.37
CA TYR A 271 14.10 -0.75 -21.69
C TYR A 271 13.49 -0.41 -23.05
N ALA A 272 13.25 -1.41 -23.88
CA ALA A 272 12.73 -1.24 -25.22
C ALA A 272 11.43 -2.02 -25.41
N SER A 273 10.43 -1.37 -26.00
CA SER A 273 9.19 -2.01 -26.44
C SER A 273 9.22 -2.24 -27.93
N SER A 274 8.78 -3.43 -28.35
CA SER A 274 8.50 -3.76 -29.76
C SER A 274 7.02 -3.65 -30.12
N GLY A 275 6.15 -3.43 -29.13
CA GLY A 275 4.68 -3.54 -29.23
C GLY A 275 3.92 -2.23 -29.42
N GLY A 276 4.59 -1.10 -29.67
CA GLY A 276 3.90 0.19 -29.92
C GLY A 276 3.22 0.80 -28.68
N ARG A 277 3.53 0.30 -27.47
CA ARG A 277 3.05 0.93 -26.22
C ARG A 277 3.79 2.25 -26.00
N GLU A 278 3.07 3.31 -25.82
CA GLU A 278 3.59 4.64 -25.54
C GLU A 278 3.55 4.96 -24.04
N ILE A 279 4.52 5.74 -23.58
CA ILE A 279 4.62 6.31 -22.26
C ILE A 279 4.77 7.82 -22.46
N ASP A 280 3.77 8.58 -22.06
CA ASP A 280 3.68 10.03 -22.32
C ASP A 280 4.81 10.85 -21.67
N SER A 281 5.36 10.35 -20.57
CA SER A 281 6.43 11.04 -19.84
C SER A 281 7.81 10.91 -20.47
N VAL A 282 7.98 10.09 -21.52
CA VAL A 282 9.25 9.91 -22.21
C VAL A 282 9.16 10.36 -23.68
N PRO A 283 10.22 10.92 -24.25
CA PRO A 283 10.19 11.44 -25.61
C PRO A 283 10.05 10.35 -26.70
N ASP A 284 10.45 9.10 -26.42
CA ASP A 284 10.36 7.96 -27.34
C ASP A 284 10.34 6.65 -26.57
N SER A 285 9.20 5.98 -26.58
CA SER A 285 8.98 4.73 -25.86
C SER A 285 9.73 3.51 -26.41
N ARG A 286 10.44 3.64 -27.56
CA ARG A 286 11.35 2.62 -28.10
C ARG A 286 12.68 2.53 -27.32
N GLY A 287 12.91 3.45 -26.38
CA GLY A 287 14.09 3.48 -25.53
C GLY A 287 13.85 4.24 -24.23
N VAL A 288 13.25 3.58 -23.28
CA VAL A 288 12.97 4.15 -21.95
C VAL A 288 14.17 3.90 -21.05
N THR A 289 14.86 4.97 -20.66
CA THR A 289 16.05 4.88 -19.81
C THR A 289 15.73 5.24 -18.37
N VAL A 290 16.09 4.34 -17.45
CA VAL A 290 15.96 4.48 -16.00
C VAL A 290 17.36 4.37 -15.39
N ASN A 291 17.76 5.32 -14.55
CA ASN A 291 19.03 5.18 -13.84
C ASN A 291 18.80 4.39 -12.55
N VAL A 292 19.34 3.18 -12.50
CA VAL A 292 19.29 2.30 -11.33
C VAL A 292 20.58 2.43 -10.54
N HIS A 293 20.46 2.75 -9.27
CA HIS A 293 21.58 2.84 -8.34
C HIS A 293 21.62 1.61 -7.44
N TYR A 294 22.82 1.07 -7.26
CA TYR A 294 23.11 -0.06 -6.39
C TYR A 294 24.13 0.38 -5.35
N SER A 295 23.73 0.42 -4.09
CA SER A 295 24.63 0.63 -2.97
C SER A 295 24.92 -0.73 -2.33
N ILE A 296 26.19 -1.15 -2.37
CA ILE A 296 26.63 -2.46 -1.87
C ILE A 296 27.55 -2.22 -0.68
N SER A 297 27.18 -2.65 0.51
CA SER A 297 27.99 -2.53 1.70
C SER A 297 28.13 -3.86 2.44
N GLU A 298 29.18 -4.02 3.24
CA GLU A 298 29.28 -5.16 4.14
C GLU A 298 28.17 -5.06 5.18
N LEU A 299 27.46 -6.16 5.44
CA LEU A 299 26.44 -6.19 6.47
C LEU A 299 27.08 -5.91 7.84
N PRO A 300 26.69 -4.85 8.56
CA PRO A 300 27.41 -4.40 9.74
C PRO A 300 27.43 -5.45 10.85
N ARG A 301 28.59 -5.67 11.43
CA ARG A 301 28.77 -6.42 12.69
C ARG A 301 28.90 -5.38 13.82
N THR A 302 27.77 -4.95 14.35
CA THR A 302 27.70 -3.92 15.39
C THR A 302 27.37 -4.51 16.76
N SER A 303 27.42 -3.70 17.80
CA SER A 303 26.89 -3.96 19.14
C SER A 303 25.36 -3.95 19.21
N TYR A 304 24.67 -3.75 18.09
CA TYR A 304 23.22 -3.67 18.00
C TYR A 304 22.57 -4.94 18.60
N LYS A 305 21.61 -4.72 19.47
CA LYS A 305 20.78 -5.76 20.08
C LYS A 305 19.39 -5.67 19.48
N PRO A 306 18.91 -6.70 18.80
CA PRO A 306 17.51 -6.77 18.37
C PRO A 306 16.56 -6.58 19.55
N ARG A 307 15.42 -5.94 19.31
CA ARG A 307 14.36 -5.79 20.31
C ARG A 307 13.11 -6.50 19.86
N LEU A 308 12.52 -7.30 20.74
CA LEU A 308 11.27 -8.02 20.45
C LEU A 308 10.12 -7.04 20.27
N ALA A 309 9.25 -7.36 19.32
CA ALA A 309 8.03 -6.61 19.05
C ALA A 309 6.94 -6.98 20.05
N ASP A 310 6.03 -6.03 20.23
CA ASP A 310 4.78 -6.19 20.96
C ASP A 310 3.65 -5.67 20.06
N ASP A 311 2.55 -6.40 19.94
CA ASP A 311 1.43 -6.07 19.02
C ASP A 311 0.60 -4.85 19.49
N ARG A 312 0.83 -4.39 20.74
CA ARG A 312 0.27 -3.16 21.27
C ARG A 312 0.98 -1.91 20.77
N VAL A 313 2.22 -2.04 20.22
CA VAL A 313 3.07 -0.92 19.80
C VAL A 313 3.43 -1.06 18.32
N GLY A 314 3.08 -0.08 17.52
CA GLY A 314 3.15 -0.13 16.06
C GLY A 314 4.54 0.08 15.47
N TYR A 315 5.31 -0.98 15.32
CA TYR A 315 6.60 -0.97 14.63
C TYR A 315 6.58 -1.82 13.36
N PHE A 316 7.38 -1.44 12.35
CA PHE A 316 7.77 -2.35 11.29
C PHE A 316 8.59 -3.49 11.86
N LEU A 317 8.51 -4.66 11.22
CA LEU A 317 9.06 -5.90 11.75
C LEU A 317 10.08 -6.53 10.81
N THR A 318 11.16 -7.01 11.39
CA THR A 318 11.99 -8.06 10.82
C THR A 318 11.55 -9.40 11.42
N VAL A 319 11.09 -10.30 10.55
CA VAL A 319 10.50 -11.58 10.98
C VAL A 319 11.39 -12.73 10.55
N LEU A 320 11.77 -13.56 11.53
CA LEU A 320 12.55 -14.78 11.33
C LEU A 320 11.75 -15.97 11.83
N LYS A 321 11.90 -17.13 11.18
CA LYS A 321 11.37 -18.38 11.67
C LYS A 321 12.50 -19.16 12.37
N ASP A 322 12.41 -19.25 13.69
CA ASP A 322 13.42 -19.86 14.53
C ASP A 322 13.02 -21.30 14.93
N PHE A 323 13.78 -22.25 14.44
CA PHE A 323 13.55 -23.67 14.70
C PHE A 323 14.20 -24.15 16.00
N SER A 324 14.90 -23.29 16.74
CA SER A 324 15.42 -23.58 18.09
C SER A 324 14.34 -23.40 19.17
N LYS A 325 13.24 -22.72 18.88
CA LYS A 325 12.10 -22.59 19.80
C LYS A 325 11.49 -23.95 20.11
N ASN A 326 10.99 -24.08 21.34
CA ASN A 326 10.43 -25.36 21.83
C ASN A 326 9.18 -25.76 21.03
N GLU A 327 8.91 -27.08 20.95
CA GLU A 327 7.71 -27.61 20.29
C GLU A 327 6.40 -27.19 20.96
N SER A 328 6.45 -26.76 22.22
CA SER A 328 5.31 -26.22 22.97
C SER A 328 5.01 -24.76 22.71
N ASP A 329 5.87 -24.05 21.97
CA ASP A 329 5.62 -22.68 21.60
C ASP A 329 4.55 -22.61 20.50
N ASP A 330 3.52 -21.82 20.69
CA ASP A 330 2.40 -21.64 19.74
C ASP A 330 2.91 -21.12 18.38
N ASP A 331 4.04 -20.40 18.36
CA ASP A 331 4.58 -19.77 17.18
C ASP A 331 6.13 -19.83 17.17
N ARG A 332 6.68 -20.29 16.06
CA ARG A 332 8.14 -20.30 15.81
C ARG A 332 8.68 -18.99 15.23
N PHE A 333 7.83 -18.02 14.98
CA PHE A 333 8.27 -16.74 14.46
C PHE A 333 8.85 -15.86 15.57
N VAL A 334 10.00 -15.26 15.29
CA VAL A 334 10.61 -14.20 16.09
C VAL A 334 10.41 -12.90 15.34
N ARG A 335 9.86 -11.90 16.03
CA ARG A 335 9.54 -10.58 15.47
C ARG A 335 10.38 -9.55 16.18
N TYR A 336 11.34 -8.97 15.46
CA TYR A 336 12.12 -7.84 15.94
C TYR A 336 11.55 -6.55 15.36
N ILE A 337 11.43 -5.49 16.20
CA ILE A 337 11.12 -4.17 15.70
C ILE A 337 12.28 -3.64 14.87
N THR A 338 11.95 -2.86 13.82
CA THR A 338 12.98 -2.14 13.08
C THR A 338 13.31 -0.84 13.81
N ARG A 339 14.59 -0.56 14.07
CA ARG A 339 15.04 0.65 14.76
C ARG A 339 16.51 0.96 14.52
N TRP A 340 16.89 2.20 14.73
CA TRP A 340 18.28 2.63 14.71
C TRP A 340 19.09 2.07 15.88
N ASN A 341 20.39 1.89 15.65
CA ASN A 341 21.34 1.61 16.74
C ASN A 341 21.73 2.90 17.43
N LEU A 342 21.09 3.23 18.56
CA LEU A 342 21.42 4.37 19.38
C LEU A 342 22.06 3.92 20.69
N GLU A 343 23.30 4.34 20.92
CA GLU A 343 24.03 4.11 22.15
C GLU A 343 24.37 5.46 22.80
N LYS A 344 24.16 5.58 24.10
CA LYS A 344 24.54 6.79 24.86
C LYS A 344 26.05 7.03 24.80
N ALA A 345 26.45 8.25 24.57
CA ALA A 345 27.86 8.67 24.72
C ALA A 345 28.35 8.46 26.15
N ASP A 346 27.51 8.78 27.15
CA ASP A 346 27.70 8.41 28.56
C ASP A 346 26.62 7.44 29.02
N PRO A 347 26.90 6.13 29.09
CA PRO A 347 25.92 5.12 29.51
C PRO A 347 25.48 5.24 30.96
N SER A 348 26.23 5.99 31.80
CA SER A 348 25.91 6.19 33.22
C SER A 348 24.95 7.37 33.46
N ALA A 349 24.86 8.28 32.52
CA ALA A 349 24.00 9.45 32.64
C ALA A 349 22.52 9.10 32.38
N ALA A 350 21.61 9.72 33.15
CA ALA A 350 20.18 9.59 32.89
C ALA A 350 19.81 10.12 31.51
N MET A 351 20.39 11.26 31.13
CA MET A 351 20.28 11.88 29.80
C MET A 351 21.65 12.01 29.17
N SER A 352 21.81 11.66 27.91
CA SER A 352 23.07 11.77 27.18
C SER A 352 22.79 11.99 25.68
N THR A 353 23.71 12.65 24.98
CA THR A 353 23.71 12.55 23.50
C THR A 353 23.98 11.11 23.08
N PRO A 354 23.54 10.68 21.90
CA PRO A 354 24.04 9.43 21.33
C PRO A 354 25.53 9.55 20.94
N LYS A 355 26.23 8.43 20.84
CA LYS A 355 27.58 8.36 20.26
C LYS A 355 27.58 8.80 18.81
N GLU A 356 26.59 8.38 18.07
CA GLU A 356 26.34 8.72 16.66
C GLU A 356 24.85 9.13 16.54
N PRO A 357 24.55 10.41 16.24
CA PRO A 357 23.17 10.85 16.04
C PRO A 357 22.62 10.34 14.70
N ILE A 358 21.30 10.27 14.58
CA ILE A 358 20.62 10.04 13.32
C ILE A 358 20.66 11.36 12.52
N ILE A 359 21.40 11.39 11.42
CA ILE A 359 21.59 12.61 10.64
C ILE A 359 20.74 12.55 9.37
N PHE A 360 19.85 13.52 9.20
CA PHE A 360 19.12 13.73 7.95
C PHE A 360 19.71 14.89 7.15
N TRP A 361 19.91 14.67 5.87
CA TRP A 361 20.39 15.68 4.95
C TRP A 361 19.21 16.22 4.12
N LEU A 362 18.96 17.52 4.20
CA LEU A 362 18.04 18.19 3.29
C LEU A 362 18.70 18.29 1.92
N GLU A 363 18.09 17.67 0.91
CA GLU A 363 18.62 17.71 -0.46
C GLU A 363 18.63 19.14 -1.00
N LYS A 364 19.64 19.46 -1.82
CA LYS A 364 19.82 20.80 -2.42
C LYS A 364 18.66 21.23 -3.32
N THR A 365 17.86 20.30 -3.85
CA THR A 365 16.68 20.54 -4.69
C THR A 365 15.48 21.11 -3.94
N ILE A 366 15.44 21.00 -2.59
CA ILE A 366 14.36 21.57 -1.77
C ILE A 366 14.37 23.09 -1.89
N PRO A 367 13.25 23.73 -2.33
CA PRO A 367 13.15 25.18 -2.38
C PRO A 367 13.37 25.82 -1.02
N PHE A 368 14.12 26.93 -0.97
CA PHE A 368 14.49 27.60 0.29
C PHE A 368 13.31 27.89 1.21
N LYS A 369 12.17 28.26 0.65
CA LYS A 369 10.92 28.56 1.36
C LYS A 369 10.46 27.38 2.24
N TYR A 370 10.69 26.13 1.83
CA TYR A 370 10.15 24.94 2.47
C TYR A 370 11.16 24.23 3.38
N ARG A 371 12.44 24.61 3.36
CA ARG A 371 13.48 23.98 4.18
C ARG A 371 13.23 24.11 5.69
N LYS A 372 12.66 25.24 6.13
CA LYS A 372 12.40 25.46 7.55
C LYS A 372 11.31 24.54 8.12
N PRO A 373 10.08 24.47 7.56
CA PRO A 373 9.06 23.57 8.09
C PRO A 373 9.48 22.09 8.03
N ILE A 374 10.18 21.67 6.99
CA ILE A 374 10.71 20.29 6.88
C ILE A 374 11.73 20.03 7.99
N ARG A 375 12.71 20.93 8.18
CA ARG A 375 13.70 20.83 9.25
C ARG A 375 13.03 20.75 10.63
N ASP A 376 12.08 21.66 10.90
CA ASP A 376 11.37 21.73 12.18
C ASP A 376 10.54 20.45 12.42
N GLY A 377 9.99 19.84 11.37
CA GLY A 377 9.29 18.56 11.44
C GLY A 377 10.22 17.40 11.80
N ILE A 378 11.38 17.30 11.15
CA ILE A 378 12.39 16.26 11.47
C ILE A 378 12.87 16.39 12.92
N LEU A 379 13.18 17.59 13.36
CA LEU A 379 13.71 17.86 14.70
C LEU A 379 12.65 17.69 15.81
N ALA A 380 11.36 17.72 15.51
CA ALA A 380 10.28 17.53 16.48
C ALA A 380 10.39 16.19 17.24
N TRP A 381 10.95 15.16 16.60
CA TRP A 381 11.15 13.84 17.19
C TRP A 381 12.15 13.82 18.35
N ASN A 382 13.06 14.81 18.47
CA ASN A 382 13.97 14.90 19.62
C ASN A 382 13.22 14.94 20.94
N LYS A 383 12.02 15.54 21.00
CA LYS A 383 11.13 15.52 22.17
C LYS A 383 10.82 14.10 22.67
N ALA A 384 10.58 13.13 21.74
CA ALA A 384 10.35 11.74 22.09
C ALA A 384 11.63 11.06 22.58
N PHE A 385 12.75 11.36 21.94
CA PHE A 385 14.05 10.81 22.36
C PHE A 385 14.51 11.34 23.72
N GLU A 386 14.15 12.57 24.11
CA GLU A 386 14.39 13.06 25.47
C GLU A 386 13.69 12.18 26.50
N LYS A 387 12.46 11.75 26.26
CA LYS A 387 11.74 10.80 27.11
C LYS A 387 12.45 9.45 27.20
N ALA A 388 13.07 8.99 26.10
CA ALA A 388 13.87 7.77 26.05
C ALA A 388 15.29 7.92 26.65
N GLY A 389 15.66 9.14 27.12
CA GLY A 389 16.93 9.40 27.77
C GLY A 389 18.04 9.90 26.85
N TYR A 390 17.69 10.46 25.70
CA TYR A 390 18.63 11.08 24.77
C TYR A 390 18.27 12.54 24.52
N TYR A 391 19.25 13.41 24.38
CA TYR A 391 19.08 14.73 23.77
C TYR A 391 19.92 14.79 22.48
N ASP A 392 19.48 15.60 21.53
CA ASP A 392 20.09 15.72 20.20
C ASP A 392 20.27 14.35 19.51
N ALA A 393 19.24 13.48 19.59
CA ALA A 393 19.25 12.16 18.94
C ALA A 393 19.21 12.29 17.42
N ILE A 394 18.55 13.33 16.91
CA ILE A 394 18.40 13.62 15.49
C ILE A 394 19.04 14.97 15.18
N GLU A 395 19.87 14.99 14.13
CA GLU A 395 20.44 16.20 13.52
C GLU A 395 19.91 16.41 12.12
N VAL A 396 19.78 17.67 11.70
CA VAL A 396 19.44 18.03 10.32
C VAL A 396 20.54 18.87 9.71
N ARG A 397 21.03 18.43 8.57
CA ARG A 397 22.09 19.11 7.79
C ARG A 397 21.57 19.46 6.40
N GLN A 398 22.19 20.47 5.77
CA GLN A 398 21.90 20.86 4.40
C GLN A 398 22.94 20.23 3.47
N GLN A 399 22.49 19.55 2.42
CA GLN A 399 23.38 19.09 1.36
C GLN A 399 24.01 20.28 0.64
N PRO A 400 25.35 20.37 0.54
CA PRO A 400 26.04 21.38 -0.26
C PRO A 400 25.69 21.23 -1.76
N ASP A 401 25.71 22.32 -2.51
CA ASP A 401 25.44 22.28 -3.94
C ASP A 401 26.49 21.47 -4.73
N ASP A 402 27.73 21.44 -4.25
CA ASP A 402 28.88 20.72 -4.78
C ASP A 402 29.17 19.39 -4.06
N ALA A 403 28.20 18.86 -3.31
CA ALA A 403 28.37 17.59 -2.60
C ALA A 403 28.86 16.47 -3.54
N PRO A 404 29.94 15.76 -3.18
CA PRO A 404 30.52 14.71 -4.02
C PRO A 404 29.81 13.35 -3.87
N TRP A 405 28.58 13.35 -3.38
CA TRP A 405 27.77 12.16 -3.13
C TRP A 405 26.32 12.37 -3.63
N GLU A 406 25.72 11.27 -4.05
CA GLU A 406 24.34 11.22 -4.53
C GLU A 406 23.40 10.76 -3.38
N PRO A 407 22.12 11.21 -3.36
CA PRO A 407 21.15 10.85 -2.33
C PRO A 407 20.83 9.35 -2.33
N GLY A 408 21.29 8.43 -2.87
CA GLY A 408 21.07 6.98 -2.74
C GLY A 408 22.25 6.26 -2.11
N ASP A 409 23.26 7.00 -1.65
CA ASP A 409 24.45 6.47 -0.99
C ASP A 409 24.12 6.17 0.48
N ILE A 410 24.19 4.89 0.87
CA ILE A 410 23.87 4.37 2.22
C ILE A 410 24.49 5.14 3.40
N ARG A 411 25.49 5.96 3.14
CA ARG A 411 26.15 6.77 4.17
C ARG A 411 25.39 8.02 4.58
N TYR A 412 24.31 8.39 3.86
CA TYR A 412 23.59 9.65 4.02
C TYR A 412 22.08 9.44 3.99
N ASN A 413 21.41 9.56 5.12
CA ASN A 413 19.94 9.60 5.11
C ASN A 413 19.50 10.91 4.50
N THR A 414 18.65 10.89 3.51
CA THR A 414 18.28 12.08 2.76
C THR A 414 16.77 12.37 2.81
N TYR A 415 16.43 13.65 2.88
CA TYR A 415 15.09 14.14 2.58
C TYR A 415 15.11 14.74 1.18
N ARG A 416 14.48 14.03 0.25
CA ARG A 416 14.57 14.28 -1.19
C ARG A 416 13.34 15.02 -1.69
N TRP A 417 13.55 15.88 -2.67
CA TRP A 417 12.50 16.68 -3.31
C TRP A 417 12.46 16.35 -4.81
N ILE A 418 11.38 15.73 -5.25
CA ILE A 418 11.17 15.39 -6.66
C ILE A 418 10.02 16.21 -7.24
N THR A 419 9.90 16.22 -8.57
CA THR A 419 8.79 16.82 -9.31
C THR A 419 8.36 15.81 -10.35
N ALA A 420 7.32 15.04 -10.03
CA ALA A 420 6.83 13.93 -10.85
C ALA A 420 5.34 14.01 -11.19
N GLY A 421 4.62 14.94 -10.59
CA GLY A 421 3.18 15.14 -10.85
C GLY A 421 2.27 14.08 -10.21
N VAL A 422 2.78 13.29 -9.26
CA VAL A 422 2.06 12.16 -8.66
C VAL A 422 1.58 12.41 -7.23
N ALA A 423 1.96 13.56 -6.62
CA ALA A 423 1.60 13.95 -5.25
C ALA A 423 1.85 12.82 -4.24
N PHE A 424 3.11 12.48 -4.03
CA PHE A 424 3.53 11.30 -3.30
C PHE A 424 4.64 11.63 -2.29
N ALA A 425 4.62 11.00 -1.09
CA ALA A 425 5.76 10.89 -0.18
C ALA A 425 5.93 9.45 0.30
N MET A 426 7.13 9.11 0.70
CA MET A 426 7.45 7.83 1.32
C MET A 426 8.72 7.98 2.15
N GLY A 427 8.69 7.50 3.39
CA GLY A 427 9.84 7.41 4.30
C GLY A 427 10.33 5.96 4.46
N PRO A 428 10.89 5.33 3.42
CA PRO A 428 11.42 3.98 3.54
C PRO A 428 12.69 3.95 4.38
N SER A 429 12.87 2.86 5.11
CA SER A 429 14.14 2.53 5.76
C SER A 429 14.70 1.23 5.19
N ARG A 430 16.01 1.10 5.20
CA ARG A 430 16.75 -0.11 4.84
C ARG A 430 17.23 -0.78 6.11
N VAL A 431 16.93 -2.05 6.25
CA VAL A 431 17.17 -2.76 7.51
C VAL A 431 18.07 -3.99 7.30
N ASN A 432 18.81 -4.31 8.33
CA ASN A 432 19.47 -5.61 8.42
C ASN A 432 18.39 -6.68 8.61
N PRO A 433 18.16 -7.57 7.62
CA PRO A 433 17.05 -8.53 7.65
C PRO A 433 17.25 -9.66 8.66
N THR A 434 18.34 -9.67 9.40
CA THR A 434 18.60 -10.64 10.48
C THR A 434 18.40 -10.07 11.88
N THR A 435 18.34 -8.74 12.02
CA THR A 435 18.31 -8.08 13.33
C THR A 435 17.27 -6.96 13.47
N GLY A 436 16.78 -6.41 12.36
CA GLY A 436 15.91 -5.23 12.37
C GLY A 436 16.66 -3.90 12.58
N GLN A 437 18.01 -3.89 12.57
CA GLN A 437 18.75 -2.63 12.62
C GLN A 437 18.52 -1.81 11.36
N ILE A 438 18.03 -0.58 11.49
CA ILE A 438 17.96 0.39 10.39
C ILE A 438 19.38 0.84 10.04
N LEU A 439 19.71 0.83 8.76
CA LEU A 439 21.04 1.14 8.23
C LEU A 439 21.04 2.42 7.40
N ASP A 440 19.90 2.76 6.82
CA ASP A 440 19.72 3.89 5.92
C ASP A 440 18.23 4.26 5.83
N ALA A 441 17.95 5.53 5.52
CA ALA A 441 16.59 6.01 5.31
C ALA A 441 16.56 7.21 4.36
N ASP A 442 15.84 7.06 3.26
CA ASP A 442 15.66 8.11 2.25
C ASP A 442 14.18 8.49 2.14
N ILE A 443 13.84 9.69 2.57
CA ILE A 443 12.50 10.23 2.43
C ILE A 443 12.38 10.89 1.06
N ILE A 444 11.32 10.53 0.32
CA ILE A 444 11.01 11.12 -0.97
C ILE A 444 9.73 11.95 -0.83
N PHE A 445 9.75 13.14 -1.37
CA PHE A 445 8.62 14.06 -1.34
C PHE A 445 8.40 14.68 -2.73
N ASP A 446 7.21 14.54 -3.29
CA ASP A 446 6.86 15.13 -4.58
C ASP A 446 6.32 16.55 -4.42
N ALA A 447 6.97 17.51 -5.09
CA ALA A 447 6.60 18.92 -5.10
C ALA A 447 5.17 19.20 -5.55
N ASP A 448 4.61 18.37 -6.41
CA ASP A 448 3.28 18.57 -7.00
C ASP A 448 2.13 18.40 -5.99
N PHE A 449 2.43 17.85 -4.82
CA PHE A 449 1.58 17.93 -3.65
C PHE A 449 1.11 19.38 -3.34
N LEU A 450 1.94 20.38 -3.58
CA LEU A 450 1.59 21.79 -3.41
C LEU A 450 0.77 22.37 -4.57
N GLN A 451 0.60 21.63 -5.65
CA GLN A 451 -0.19 22.03 -6.80
C GLN A 451 -1.59 21.37 -6.78
N TYR A 452 -2.25 21.50 -5.66
CA TYR A 452 -3.53 20.86 -5.31
C TYR A 452 -4.70 21.10 -6.31
N TRP A 453 -4.55 22.00 -7.28
CA TRP A 453 -5.59 22.26 -8.28
C TRP A 453 -5.55 21.31 -9.50
N LYS A 454 -4.63 20.37 -9.58
CA LYS A 454 -4.48 19.47 -10.73
C LYS A 454 -5.35 18.19 -10.68
N GLN A 455 -5.91 17.82 -9.53
CA GLN A 455 -6.45 16.46 -9.27
C GLN A 455 -7.98 16.31 -9.36
N GLU A 456 -8.66 17.00 -10.29
CA GLU A 456 -10.13 16.86 -10.39
C GLU A 456 -10.60 15.44 -10.70
N TYR A 457 -9.91 14.75 -11.61
CA TYR A 457 -10.37 13.46 -12.16
C TYR A 457 -10.08 12.25 -11.27
N GLU A 458 -9.14 12.33 -10.36
CA GLU A 458 -8.77 11.22 -9.48
C GLU A 458 -9.72 11.03 -8.29
N THR A 459 -10.46 12.07 -7.90
CA THR A 459 -11.30 12.05 -6.68
C THR A 459 -12.47 11.08 -6.81
N PHE A 460 -13.10 11.00 -7.98
CA PHE A 460 -14.26 10.13 -8.22
C PHE A 460 -13.94 8.87 -9.00
N THR A 461 -12.68 8.51 -9.14
CA THR A 461 -12.26 7.21 -9.66
C THR A 461 -12.46 6.11 -8.59
N PRO A 462 -12.58 4.85 -8.98
CA PRO A 462 -12.62 3.73 -8.01
C PRO A 462 -11.46 3.76 -7.02
N GLN A 463 -10.25 4.11 -7.47
CA GLN A 463 -9.06 4.23 -6.63
C GLN A 463 -9.17 5.41 -5.66
N GLY A 464 -9.65 6.57 -6.13
CA GLY A 464 -9.88 7.74 -5.28
C GLY A 464 -10.92 7.47 -4.19
N ILE A 465 -12.02 6.83 -4.53
CA ILE A 465 -13.05 6.42 -3.57
C ILE A 465 -12.50 5.36 -2.60
N ALA A 466 -11.73 4.38 -3.07
CA ALA A 466 -11.09 3.39 -2.21
C ALA A 466 -10.13 4.04 -1.20
N LEU A 467 -9.34 5.03 -1.61
CA LEU A 467 -8.48 5.80 -0.70
C LEU A 467 -9.29 6.49 0.41
N LEU A 468 -10.42 7.11 0.04
CA LEU A 468 -11.29 7.85 0.97
C LEU A 468 -12.13 6.95 1.88
N THR A 469 -12.41 5.72 1.47
CA THR A 469 -13.33 4.79 2.17
C THR A 469 -12.64 3.54 2.73
N GLY A 470 -11.33 3.39 2.53
CA GLY A 470 -10.58 2.21 2.98
C GLY A 470 -10.71 0.99 2.07
N GLY A 471 -11.15 1.15 0.81
CA GLY A 471 -11.27 0.05 -0.17
C GLY A 471 -12.54 -0.78 -0.01
N ALA A 472 -12.45 -2.09 -0.19
CA ALA A 472 -13.57 -3.01 -0.11
C ALA A 472 -14.38 -2.89 1.18
N ILE A 473 -15.71 -3.03 1.07
CA ILE A 473 -16.66 -2.92 2.20
C ILE A 473 -17.32 -4.25 2.57
N ASP A 474 -17.10 -5.29 1.74
CA ASP A 474 -17.57 -6.66 1.98
C ASP A 474 -16.43 -7.65 1.72
N LEU A 475 -16.48 -8.83 2.36
CA LEU A 475 -15.42 -9.84 2.23
C LEU A 475 -15.30 -10.40 0.81
N ASP A 476 -16.38 -10.48 0.05
CA ASP A 476 -16.34 -10.97 -1.31
C ASP A 476 -15.67 -9.94 -2.24
N GLU A 477 -15.98 -8.64 -2.08
CA GLU A 477 -15.29 -7.54 -2.76
C GLU A 477 -13.79 -7.55 -2.43
N TYR A 478 -13.43 -7.70 -1.15
CA TYR A 478 -12.04 -7.79 -0.70
C TYR A 478 -11.29 -8.97 -1.30
N ARG A 479 -11.91 -10.16 -1.31
CA ARG A 479 -11.30 -11.35 -1.93
C ARG A 479 -11.08 -11.17 -3.44
N ASP A 480 -12.00 -10.49 -4.10
CA ASP A 480 -11.86 -10.19 -5.53
C ASP A 480 -10.78 -9.16 -5.82
N GLU A 481 -10.65 -8.12 -4.98
CA GLU A 481 -9.52 -7.18 -5.04
C GLU A 481 -8.18 -7.92 -4.88
N MET A 482 -8.08 -8.79 -3.87
CA MET A 482 -6.87 -9.59 -3.61
C MET A 482 -6.55 -10.56 -4.76
N ARG A 483 -7.55 -11.15 -5.43
CA ARG A 483 -7.32 -12.03 -6.59
C ARG A 483 -6.80 -11.28 -7.81
N ARG A 484 -7.24 -10.04 -8.01
CA ARG A 484 -6.81 -9.18 -9.13
C ARG A 484 -5.42 -8.60 -8.93
N MET A 485 -4.94 -8.53 -7.69
CA MET A 485 -3.59 -8.07 -7.42
C MET A 485 -2.54 -9.05 -7.97
N PRO A 486 -1.47 -8.56 -8.60
CA PRO A 486 -0.31 -9.38 -8.94
C PRO A 486 0.25 -10.08 -7.70
N GLU A 487 0.73 -11.31 -7.85
CA GLU A 487 1.22 -12.14 -6.72
C GLU A 487 2.30 -11.44 -5.91
N PHE A 488 3.24 -10.76 -6.57
CA PHE A 488 4.31 -9.99 -5.92
C PHE A 488 3.81 -8.79 -5.08
N MET A 489 2.59 -8.27 -5.38
CA MET A 489 1.95 -7.22 -4.58
C MET A 489 1.15 -7.79 -3.40
N ARG A 490 0.62 -9.00 -3.50
CA ARG A 490 -0.14 -9.66 -2.42
C ARG A 490 0.73 -9.92 -1.20
N ASP A 491 1.94 -10.45 -1.41
CA ASP A 491 2.89 -10.70 -0.31
C ASP A 491 3.42 -9.41 0.32
N SER A 492 3.37 -8.29 -0.41
CA SER A 492 3.83 -7.01 0.10
C SER A 492 2.83 -6.30 1.02
N HIS A 493 1.55 -6.66 0.95
CA HIS A 493 0.51 -5.99 1.76
C HIS A 493 0.56 -6.31 3.25
N SER A 494 1.10 -7.47 3.64
CA SER A 494 1.16 -7.87 5.04
C SER A 494 2.38 -7.31 5.80
N THR A 495 3.42 -6.89 5.09
CA THR A 495 4.69 -6.43 5.69
C THR A 495 5.15 -5.05 5.20
N ARG A 496 4.49 -4.48 4.21
CA ARG A 496 4.89 -3.23 3.55
C ARG A 496 3.75 -2.21 3.65
N CYS A 497 4.00 -1.15 4.38
CA CYS A 497 3.16 0.03 4.34
C CYS A 497 3.35 0.73 2.98
N SER A 498 2.31 0.80 2.16
CA SER A 498 2.31 1.76 1.05
C SER A 498 1.75 3.08 1.60
N CYS A 499 2.62 4.01 1.94
CA CYS A 499 2.19 5.31 2.39
C CYS A 499 1.56 6.07 1.22
N ASN A 500 0.23 6.13 1.18
CA ASN A 500 -0.55 6.95 0.23
C ASN A 500 -1.00 8.27 0.87
N MET A 501 -0.34 8.69 1.95
CA MET A 501 -0.68 9.89 2.71
C MET A 501 -0.85 11.11 1.81
N LEU A 502 0.12 11.39 0.94
CA LEU A 502 0.12 12.63 0.18
C LEU A 502 -0.98 12.73 -0.87
N GLY A 503 -1.42 11.63 -1.47
CA GLY A 503 -2.59 11.64 -2.35
C GLY A 503 -3.83 12.14 -1.61
N GLY A 504 -3.99 11.74 -0.35
CA GLY A 504 -5.03 12.22 0.55
C GLY A 504 -4.80 13.66 1.00
N VAL A 505 -3.61 13.97 1.48
CA VAL A 505 -3.26 15.31 2.00
C VAL A 505 -3.32 16.36 0.89
N SER A 506 -2.97 16.05 -0.36
CA SER A 506 -3.19 16.96 -1.49
C SER A 506 -4.65 17.37 -1.66
N ARG A 507 -5.60 16.43 -1.44
CA ARG A 507 -7.04 16.72 -1.42
C ARG A 507 -7.43 17.58 -0.23
N GLU A 508 -6.84 17.34 0.93
CA GLU A 508 -7.04 18.17 2.12
C GLU A 508 -6.56 19.60 1.93
N PHE A 509 -5.44 19.80 1.23
CA PHE A 509 -5.00 21.14 0.81
C PHE A 509 -5.96 21.79 -0.20
N ALA A 510 -6.47 21.02 -1.16
CA ALA A 510 -7.48 21.51 -2.09
C ALA A 510 -8.77 21.94 -1.37
N LEU A 511 -9.22 21.14 -0.40
CA LEU A 511 -10.35 21.48 0.47
C LEU A 511 -10.07 22.75 1.26
N GLY A 512 -8.90 22.82 1.92
CA GLY A 512 -8.47 24.01 2.66
C GLY A 512 -8.50 25.27 1.80
N ALA A 513 -7.93 25.18 0.60
CA ALA A 513 -7.91 26.29 -0.35
C ALA A 513 -9.32 26.69 -0.82
N ALA A 514 -10.20 25.73 -1.11
CA ALA A 514 -11.57 25.99 -1.53
C ALA A 514 -12.37 26.69 -0.43
N VAL A 515 -12.30 26.18 0.80
CA VAL A 515 -13.01 26.76 1.95
C VAL A 515 -12.47 28.14 2.32
N MET A 516 -11.13 28.30 2.35
CA MET A 516 -10.53 29.62 2.67
C MET A 516 -10.85 30.67 1.62
N ALA A 517 -10.82 30.31 0.34
CA ALA A 517 -11.18 31.23 -0.73
C ALA A 517 -12.66 31.64 -0.65
N SER A 518 -13.58 30.70 -0.40
CA SER A 518 -15.01 31.01 -0.24
C SER A 518 -15.30 31.92 0.96
N ARG A 519 -14.46 31.87 2.01
CA ARG A 519 -14.54 32.73 3.20
C ARG A 519 -13.72 34.00 3.12
N THR A 520 -13.18 34.35 1.94
CA THR A 520 -12.33 35.54 1.75
C THR A 520 -11.17 35.66 2.75
N ARG A 521 -10.59 34.53 3.19
CA ARG A 521 -9.48 34.53 4.15
C ARG A 521 -8.17 34.97 3.50
N SER A 522 -7.26 35.51 4.33
CA SER A 522 -6.02 36.11 3.87
C SER A 522 -5.04 35.08 3.29
N SER A 523 -4.13 35.54 2.42
CA SER A 523 -3.01 34.73 1.92
C SER A 523 -2.10 34.21 3.06
N ALA A 524 -2.06 34.90 4.18
CA ALA A 524 -1.29 34.48 5.36
C ALA A 524 -1.87 33.20 6.02
N GLU A 525 -3.21 33.06 6.07
CA GLU A 525 -3.84 31.85 6.58
C GLU A 525 -3.57 30.65 5.65
N MET A 526 -3.60 30.88 4.34
CA MET A 526 -3.23 29.84 3.38
C MET A 526 -1.76 29.44 3.48
N GLU A 527 -0.87 30.38 3.73
CA GLU A 527 0.54 30.10 3.99
C GLU A 527 0.73 29.32 5.31
N LYS A 528 0.02 29.69 6.38
CA LYS A 528 0.01 28.96 7.66
C LYS A 528 -0.40 27.50 7.44
N LEU A 529 -1.53 27.26 6.74
CA LEU A 529 -1.99 25.92 6.41
C LEU A 529 -0.91 25.12 5.68
N THR A 530 -0.32 25.70 4.63
CA THR A 530 0.72 25.06 3.82
C THR A 530 1.94 24.69 4.65
N MET A 531 2.42 25.61 5.50
CA MET A 531 3.62 25.33 6.32
C MET A 531 3.37 24.31 7.43
N GLN A 532 2.17 24.32 8.05
CA GLN A 532 1.80 23.30 9.04
C GLN A 532 1.68 21.90 8.39
N GLY A 533 1.03 21.81 7.24
CA GLY A 533 0.92 20.53 6.54
C GLY A 533 2.25 19.96 6.06
N LEU A 534 3.17 20.80 5.56
CA LEU A 534 4.53 20.38 5.22
C LEU A 534 5.30 19.87 6.45
N LYS A 535 5.13 20.54 7.61
CA LYS A 535 5.75 20.12 8.84
C LYS A 535 5.19 18.78 9.32
N GLU A 536 3.87 18.58 9.28
CA GLU A 536 3.24 17.33 9.65
C GLU A 536 3.67 16.19 8.74
N CYS A 537 3.66 16.39 7.42
CA CYS A 537 4.17 15.38 6.48
C CYS A 537 5.64 15.02 6.79
N ALA A 538 6.48 16.01 7.10
CA ALA A 538 7.87 15.72 7.46
C ALA A 538 7.98 14.93 8.77
N MET A 539 7.16 15.23 9.79
CA MET A 539 7.09 14.44 11.01
C MET A 539 6.65 13.01 10.72
N HIS A 540 5.61 12.83 9.93
CA HIS A 540 5.06 11.51 9.56
C HIS A 540 6.10 10.63 8.86
N GLU A 541 6.71 11.12 7.78
CA GLU A 541 7.69 10.33 7.01
C GLU A 541 8.93 9.98 7.85
N VAL A 542 9.36 10.90 8.72
CA VAL A 542 10.44 10.61 9.68
C VAL A 542 10.03 9.51 10.65
N GLY A 543 8.79 9.50 11.13
CA GLY A 543 8.27 8.44 11.99
C GLY A 543 8.43 7.05 11.37
N HIS A 544 8.16 6.90 10.07
CA HIS A 544 8.44 5.66 9.34
C HIS A 544 9.92 5.31 9.33
N THR A 545 10.79 6.28 9.14
CA THR A 545 12.24 6.05 9.17
C THR A 545 12.79 5.77 10.57
N LEU A 546 12.01 6.01 11.63
CA LEU A 546 12.30 5.59 13.00
C LEU A 546 11.73 4.19 13.33
N GLY A 547 11.06 3.55 12.38
CA GLY A 547 10.50 2.20 12.49
C GLY A 547 9.00 2.16 12.77
N LEU A 548 8.31 3.28 12.89
CA LEU A 548 6.88 3.34 13.25
C LEU A 548 5.97 3.03 12.08
N ARG A 549 4.91 2.30 12.34
CA ARG A 549 3.77 2.08 11.43
C ARG A 549 2.71 3.16 11.61
N HIS A 550 1.75 3.22 10.71
CA HIS A 550 0.57 4.08 10.87
C HIS A 550 -0.19 3.78 12.17
N ASN A 551 -0.80 4.82 12.73
CA ASN A 551 -1.75 4.72 13.83
C ASN A 551 -3.04 5.49 13.51
N PHE A 552 -4.01 4.85 12.87
CA PHE A 552 -5.30 5.43 12.46
C PHE A 552 -6.32 5.58 13.61
N LYS A 553 -5.92 5.31 14.85
CA LYS A 553 -6.72 5.65 16.05
C LYS A 553 -6.34 6.98 16.67
N ALA A 554 -5.26 7.57 16.22
CA ALA A 554 -4.71 8.77 16.83
C ALA A 554 -5.64 9.99 16.67
N SER A 555 -6.43 10.07 15.61
CA SER A 555 -7.45 11.10 15.36
C SER A 555 -8.52 11.16 16.44
N SER A 556 -8.79 10.05 17.15
CA SER A 556 -9.85 9.92 18.14
C SER A 556 -9.49 10.45 19.55
N LEU A 557 -8.35 11.15 19.69
CA LEU A 557 -7.87 11.64 20.99
C LEU A 557 -8.78 12.72 21.59
N TYR A 558 -9.21 13.70 20.81
CA TYR A 558 -9.83 14.93 21.27
C TYR A 558 -11.29 15.05 20.88
N SER A 559 -12.08 15.72 21.74
CA SER A 559 -13.36 16.30 21.35
C SER A 559 -13.14 17.44 20.34
N LEU A 560 -14.17 17.82 19.58
CA LEU A 560 -14.09 18.98 18.67
C LEU A 560 -13.67 20.28 19.36
N ALA A 561 -14.05 20.46 20.63
CA ALA A 561 -13.69 21.63 21.39
C ALA A 561 -12.20 21.62 21.78
N ASP A 562 -11.72 20.47 22.26
CA ASP A 562 -10.32 20.31 22.65
C ASP A 562 -9.36 20.36 21.46
N LEU A 563 -9.78 19.79 20.32
CA LEU A 563 -9.05 19.82 19.04
C LEU A 563 -8.74 21.26 18.58
N ASN A 564 -9.60 22.21 18.94
CA ASN A 564 -9.46 23.62 18.54
C ASN A 564 -8.94 24.52 19.68
N ASP A 565 -8.56 23.96 20.82
CA ASP A 565 -7.83 24.66 21.89
C ASP A 565 -6.31 24.57 21.65
N THR A 566 -5.74 25.60 21.03
CA THR A 566 -4.30 25.65 20.71
C THR A 566 -3.39 25.59 21.95
N LYS A 567 -3.91 25.80 23.15
CA LYS A 567 -3.12 25.61 24.39
C LYS A 567 -2.89 24.13 24.70
N LYS A 568 -3.83 23.27 24.27
CA LYS A 568 -3.69 21.81 24.37
C LYS A 568 -2.87 21.27 23.21
N THR A 569 -3.25 21.64 21.98
CA THR A 569 -2.65 21.05 20.78
C THR A 569 -1.20 21.47 20.53
N VAL A 570 -0.73 22.58 21.12
CA VAL A 570 0.69 23.00 21.03
C VAL A 570 1.65 21.98 21.66
N GLU A 571 1.19 21.21 22.63
CA GLU A 571 2.00 20.21 23.34
C GLU A 571 1.90 18.81 22.75
N THR A 572 0.77 18.48 22.14
CA THR A 572 0.41 17.10 21.76
C THR A 572 0.03 16.94 20.30
N GLY A 573 -0.02 18.02 19.51
CA GLY A 573 -0.58 17.99 18.15
C GLY A 573 -2.13 17.93 18.18
N ILE A 574 -2.73 17.80 17.01
CA ILE A 574 -4.21 17.68 16.83
C ILE A 574 -4.70 16.24 16.97
N GLY A 575 -3.82 15.29 17.22
CA GLY A 575 -4.11 13.86 17.44
C GLY A 575 -3.06 13.23 18.34
N ALA A 576 -3.26 11.97 18.71
CA ALA A 576 -2.34 11.21 19.56
C ALA A 576 -1.01 10.88 18.87
N SER A 577 -0.97 10.88 17.54
CA SER A 577 0.20 10.50 16.74
C SER A 577 0.19 11.23 15.40
N VAL A 578 1.36 11.59 14.92
CA VAL A 578 1.56 12.06 13.55
C VAL A 578 1.61 10.91 12.54
N MET A 579 1.52 9.66 13.01
CA MET A 579 1.46 8.48 12.15
C MET A 579 0.04 8.18 11.65
N ASP A 580 -0.93 9.07 11.90
CA ASP A 580 -2.26 9.07 11.28
C ASP A 580 -2.25 9.85 9.96
N TYR A 581 -3.25 9.65 9.13
CA TYR A 581 -3.55 10.52 7.98
C TYR A 581 -4.58 11.57 8.41
N ALA A 582 -4.08 12.58 9.10
CA ALA A 582 -4.96 13.64 9.58
C ALA A 582 -5.50 14.49 8.41
N PRO A 583 -6.80 14.81 8.40
CA PRO A 583 -7.35 15.77 7.47
C PRO A 583 -7.00 17.19 7.88
N VAL A 584 -7.19 18.15 6.97
CA VAL A 584 -7.14 19.56 7.36
C VAL A 584 -8.22 19.87 8.40
N ASN A 585 -7.83 20.38 9.55
CA ASN A 585 -8.74 20.82 10.60
C ASN A 585 -9.35 22.17 10.24
N ILE A 586 -10.54 22.16 9.65
CA ILE A 586 -11.31 23.36 9.34
C ILE A 586 -12.65 23.28 10.05
N MET A 587 -12.97 24.35 10.79
CA MET A 587 -14.20 24.44 11.56
C MET A 587 -15.25 25.33 10.89
N PRO A 588 -16.56 25.15 11.21
CA PRO A 588 -17.62 26.04 10.75
C PRO A 588 -17.37 27.51 11.11
N GLU A 589 -17.93 28.43 10.30
CA GLU A 589 -17.82 29.85 10.59
C GLU A 589 -18.43 30.21 11.95
N GLY A 590 -17.81 31.17 12.64
CA GLY A 590 -18.22 31.61 13.98
C GLY A 590 -17.79 30.69 15.11
N THR A 591 -17.09 29.57 14.82
CA THR A 591 -16.48 28.71 15.83
C THR A 591 -14.98 28.97 15.98
N THR A 592 -14.40 28.53 17.08
CA THR A 592 -12.93 28.65 17.28
C THR A 592 -12.22 27.77 16.25
N GLN A 593 -11.22 28.36 15.57
CA GLN A 593 -10.34 27.66 14.64
C GLN A 593 -9.01 27.41 15.34
N GLY A 594 -8.62 26.14 15.47
CA GLY A 594 -7.33 25.70 15.95
C GLY A 594 -6.23 25.69 14.88
N ASP A 595 -5.21 24.87 15.09
CA ASP A 595 -4.21 24.59 14.06
C ASP A 595 -4.83 23.75 12.93
N TYR A 596 -4.34 23.96 11.71
CA TYR A 596 -4.84 23.24 10.52
C TYR A 596 -4.29 21.81 10.46
N PHE A 597 -3.07 21.62 10.94
CA PHE A 597 -2.36 20.35 11.01
C PHE A 597 -1.53 20.29 12.31
N SER A 598 -1.08 19.11 12.70
CA SER A 598 -0.22 18.92 13.87
C SER A 598 1.08 19.73 13.74
N THR A 599 1.40 20.46 14.80
CA THR A 599 2.62 21.27 14.87
C THR A 599 3.71 20.62 15.72
N THR A 600 3.43 19.47 16.32
CA THR A 600 4.34 18.64 17.13
C THR A 600 3.90 17.17 17.06
N ILE A 601 4.77 16.26 17.47
CA ILE A 601 4.47 14.85 17.64
C ILE A 601 3.53 14.62 18.84
N GLY A 602 2.75 13.54 18.78
CA GLY A 602 1.75 13.22 19.80
C GLY A 602 2.26 12.33 20.94
N PRO A 603 1.39 12.08 21.93
CA PRO A 603 1.73 11.25 23.11
C PRO A 603 1.99 9.78 22.73
N TYR A 604 1.27 9.23 21.75
CA TYR A 604 1.55 7.89 21.23
C TYR A 604 2.95 7.81 20.60
N ASP A 605 3.36 8.81 19.84
CA ASP A 605 4.69 8.85 19.21
C ASP A 605 5.79 8.81 20.26
N VAL A 606 5.62 9.59 21.33
CA VAL A 606 6.54 9.62 22.48
C VAL A 606 6.64 8.26 23.15
N TRP A 607 5.50 7.61 23.40
CA TRP A 607 5.43 6.28 24.01
C TRP A 607 6.04 5.19 23.11
N ALA A 608 5.77 5.24 21.80
CA ALA A 608 6.34 4.29 20.85
C ALA A 608 7.88 4.40 20.79
N ILE A 609 8.43 5.64 20.78
CA ILE A 609 9.89 5.87 20.88
C ILE A 609 10.44 5.42 22.25
N GLU A 610 9.71 5.60 23.34
CA GLU A 610 10.08 5.07 24.66
C GLU A 610 10.24 3.55 24.60
N TYR A 611 9.28 2.83 24.00
CA TYR A 611 9.37 1.38 23.80
C TYR A 611 10.57 0.98 22.95
N GLY A 612 10.76 1.65 21.82
CA GLY A 612 11.78 1.27 20.83
C GLY A 612 13.20 1.61 21.25
N TYR A 613 13.41 2.73 21.96
CA TYR A 613 14.74 3.34 22.08
C TYR A 613 15.25 3.52 23.51
N THR A 614 14.42 3.36 24.56
CA THR A 614 14.94 3.41 25.94
C THR A 614 16.04 2.38 26.14
N PRO A 615 17.24 2.77 26.61
CA PRO A 615 18.32 1.85 26.90
C PRO A 615 17.93 0.91 28.03
N LEU A 616 17.84 -0.38 27.76
CA LEU A 616 17.50 -1.41 28.73
C LEU A 616 18.72 -2.28 29.09
N LYS A 617 18.73 -2.78 30.32
CA LYS A 617 19.75 -3.70 30.81
C LYS A 617 19.34 -5.12 30.41
N GLY A 618 20.13 -5.78 29.56
CA GLY A 618 19.88 -7.16 29.15
C GLY A 618 21.00 -7.69 28.27
N GLY A 619 21.27 -8.99 28.35
CA GLY A 619 22.25 -9.69 27.51
C GLY A 619 21.64 -10.21 26.21
N SER A 620 20.30 -10.42 26.17
CA SER A 620 19.55 -10.92 25.02
C SER A 620 18.23 -10.15 24.85
N PRO A 621 17.55 -10.27 23.70
CA PRO A 621 16.23 -9.66 23.48
C PRO A 621 15.20 -10.04 24.54
N GLU A 622 15.19 -11.31 24.98
CA GLU A 622 14.26 -11.85 25.98
C GLU A 622 14.49 -11.24 27.35
N ALA A 623 15.73 -10.87 27.69
CA ALA A 623 16.07 -10.24 28.97
C ALA A 623 15.49 -8.82 29.10
N GLU A 624 15.10 -8.16 28.00
CA GLU A 624 14.44 -6.84 27.99
C GLU A 624 12.92 -6.96 28.21
N LEU A 625 12.30 -8.13 27.96
CA LEU A 625 10.84 -8.31 28.00
C LEU A 625 10.16 -7.82 29.30
N PRO A 626 10.69 -8.03 30.53
CA PRO A 626 10.00 -7.56 31.72
C PRO A 626 9.86 -6.02 31.79
N GLU A 627 10.81 -5.29 31.26
CA GLU A 627 10.75 -3.82 31.22
C GLU A 627 9.90 -3.33 30.03
N LEU A 628 10.02 -3.97 28.88
CA LEU A 628 9.20 -3.69 27.69
C LEU A 628 7.72 -3.93 27.99
N ALA A 629 7.39 -5.02 28.70
CA ALA A 629 6.02 -5.31 29.11
C ALA A 629 5.41 -4.21 29.98
N LYS A 630 6.19 -3.57 30.85
CA LYS A 630 5.71 -2.42 31.66
C LYS A 630 5.38 -1.20 30.79
N ILE A 631 6.18 -0.94 29.76
CA ILE A 631 5.90 0.16 28.81
C ILE A 631 4.65 -0.18 28.00
N ALA A 632 4.58 -1.38 27.43
CA ALA A 632 3.47 -1.81 26.59
C ALA A 632 2.14 -1.96 27.35
N ALA A 633 2.17 -2.30 28.66
CA ALA A 633 0.98 -2.44 29.49
C ALA A 633 0.17 -1.13 29.66
N ARG A 634 0.69 0.00 29.23
CA ARG A 634 -0.01 1.30 29.19
C ARG A 634 -0.93 1.45 27.97
N SER A 635 -1.01 0.47 27.09
CA SER A 635 -1.83 0.49 25.87
C SER A 635 -3.33 0.74 26.10
N GLY A 636 -3.83 0.54 27.32
CA GLY A 636 -5.21 0.86 27.74
C GLY A 636 -5.51 2.36 27.87
N GLU A 637 -4.46 3.20 28.02
CA GLU A 637 -4.59 4.66 28.07
C GLU A 637 -5.14 5.16 26.72
N ARG A 638 -6.12 6.09 26.77
CA ARG A 638 -6.79 6.56 25.54
C ARG A 638 -5.81 7.16 24.52
N GLU A 639 -4.83 7.91 24.99
CA GLU A 639 -3.83 8.59 24.17
C GLU A 639 -2.81 7.65 23.56
N LEU A 640 -2.80 6.36 23.98
CA LEU A 640 -1.89 5.33 23.49
C LEU A 640 -2.61 4.27 22.65
N ALA A 641 -3.89 4.48 22.35
CA ALA A 641 -4.67 3.57 21.51
C ALA A 641 -4.02 3.38 20.12
N TYR A 642 -3.98 2.13 19.64
CA TYR A 642 -3.32 1.78 18.40
C TYR A 642 -4.22 0.99 17.46
N GLY A 643 -4.27 1.44 16.21
CA GLY A 643 -4.90 0.77 15.08
C GLY A 643 -4.15 1.13 13.80
N THR A 644 -3.82 0.15 12.96
CA THR A 644 -2.93 0.34 11.82
C THR A 644 -3.63 0.00 10.49
N ASP A 645 -2.89 -0.20 9.41
CA ASP A 645 -3.41 -0.39 8.06
C ASP A 645 -4.44 -1.52 7.94
N GLU A 646 -4.22 -2.62 8.63
CA GLU A 646 -5.16 -3.75 8.70
C GLU A 646 -6.36 -3.52 9.62
N ASP A 647 -6.41 -2.39 10.34
CA ASP A 647 -7.55 -2.00 11.18
C ASP A 647 -8.38 -0.86 10.55
N ALA A 648 -7.90 -0.25 9.44
CA ALA A 648 -8.48 0.94 8.82
C ALA A 648 -9.05 0.71 7.40
N ARG A 649 -9.21 -0.55 7.00
CA ARG A 649 -9.84 -0.90 5.72
C ARG A 649 -11.36 -0.71 5.79
N GLY A 650 -12.02 -0.63 4.66
CA GLY A 650 -13.48 -0.53 4.58
C GLY A 650 -14.21 -1.71 5.23
N ILE A 651 -13.59 -2.89 5.23
CA ILE A 651 -14.11 -4.11 5.88
C ILE A 651 -13.87 -4.16 7.39
N ASP A 652 -12.99 -3.33 7.96
CA ASP A 652 -12.65 -3.42 9.38
C ASP A 652 -13.73 -2.79 10.27
N PRO A 653 -13.95 -3.34 11.48
CA PRO A 653 -15.12 -3.01 12.28
C PRO A 653 -15.01 -1.73 13.10
N ASP A 654 -13.78 -1.25 13.37
CA ASP A 654 -13.57 -0.17 14.32
C ASP A 654 -13.87 1.20 13.70
N PRO A 655 -14.88 1.94 14.19
CA PRO A 655 -15.16 3.29 13.69
C PRO A 655 -14.10 4.31 14.05
N HIS A 656 -13.25 4.03 15.06
CA HIS A 656 -12.16 4.91 15.47
C HIS A 656 -10.84 4.62 14.74
N SER A 657 -10.80 3.66 13.81
CA SER A 657 -9.69 3.41 12.88
C SER A 657 -10.10 3.79 11.46
N VAL A 658 -10.06 5.08 11.16
CA VAL A 658 -10.47 5.66 9.87
C VAL A 658 -9.38 6.60 9.39
N ARG A 659 -9.26 6.77 8.09
CA ARG A 659 -8.32 7.70 7.46
C ARG A 659 -8.99 9.05 7.23
N PHE A 660 -8.29 10.14 7.43
CA PHE A 660 -8.74 11.50 7.19
C PHE A 660 -9.99 11.87 8.00
N ASP A 661 -9.99 11.52 9.28
CA ASP A 661 -10.98 11.89 10.28
C ASP A 661 -10.33 12.60 11.47
N LEU A 662 -11.15 13.25 12.28
CA LEU A 662 -10.75 13.88 13.54
C LEU A 662 -11.88 13.77 14.57
N SER A 663 -11.55 13.88 15.84
CA SER A 663 -12.46 13.84 16.96
C SER A 663 -12.80 12.42 17.46
N ASP A 664 -13.06 12.35 18.75
CA ASP A 664 -13.55 11.15 19.45
C ASP A 664 -15.01 10.81 19.08
N ASP A 665 -15.66 11.68 18.34
CA ASP A 665 -17.04 11.54 17.89
C ASP A 665 -17.17 11.86 16.41
N LEU A 666 -17.16 10.80 15.56
CA LEU A 666 -17.27 10.96 14.11
C LEU A 666 -18.64 11.50 13.66
N VAL A 667 -19.71 11.31 14.43
CA VAL A 667 -21.03 11.89 14.09
C VAL A 667 -20.99 13.40 14.28
N ALA A 668 -20.46 13.87 15.40
CA ALA A 668 -20.28 15.29 15.67
C ALA A 668 -19.32 15.94 14.65
N TYR A 669 -18.22 15.26 14.33
CA TYR A 669 -17.27 15.70 13.32
C TYR A 669 -17.91 15.79 11.92
N ALA A 670 -18.65 14.76 11.50
CA ALA A 670 -19.33 14.76 10.22
C ALA A 670 -20.38 15.88 10.11
N ARG A 671 -21.13 16.16 11.18
CA ARG A 671 -22.05 17.31 11.24
C ARG A 671 -21.31 18.64 11.07
N ALA A 672 -20.18 18.82 11.77
CA ALA A 672 -19.37 20.03 11.66
C ALA A 672 -18.83 20.20 10.23
N GLN A 673 -18.33 19.14 9.61
CA GLN A 673 -17.79 19.18 8.25
C GLN A 673 -18.92 19.38 7.19
N ALA A 674 -20.10 18.77 7.35
CA ALA A 674 -21.24 19.04 6.50
C ALA A 674 -21.63 20.54 6.54
N LYS A 675 -21.55 21.15 7.72
CA LYS A 675 -21.79 22.60 7.88
C LYS A 675 -20.70 23.43 7.17
N VAL A 676 -19.41 23.06 7.28
CA VAL A 676 -18.32 23.71 6.54
C VAL A 676 -18.56 23.67 5.03
N VAL A 677 -18.96 22.52 4.53
CA VAL A 677 -19.29 22.31 3.13
C VAL A 677 -20.47 23.19 2.72
N ALA A 678 -21.57 23.17 3.49
CA ALA A 678 -22.77 23.96 3.21
C ALA A 678 -22.51 25.48 3.20
N GLU A 679 -21.65 25.98 4.10
CA GLU A 679 -21.23 27.40 4.16
C GLU A 679 -20.35 27.79 2.96
N SER A 680 -19.67 26.84 2.32
CA SER A 680 -18.73 27.09 1.22
C SER A 680 -19.39 27.12 -0.18
N TRP A 681 -20.51 26.39 -0.36
CA TRP A 681 -21.19 26.31 -1.68
C TRP A 681 -21.55 27.67 -2.30
N PRO A 682 -22.16 28.62 -1.56
CA PRO A 682 -22.65 29.83 -2.19
C PRO A 682 -21.55 30.70 -2.78
N GLY A 683 -20.34 30.63 -2.21
CA GLY A 683 -19.22 31.48 -2.64
C GLY A 683 -18.27 30.82 -3.64
N VAL A 684 -18.42 29.51 -3.93
CA VAL A 684 -17.38 28.74 -4.64
C VAL A 684 -17.07 29.25 -6.03
N VAL A 685 -18.06 29.63 -6.82
CA VAL A 685 -17.84 30.14 -8.20
C VAL A 685 -17.11 31.49 -8.18
N ALA A 686 -17.59 32.45 -7.39
CA ALA A 686 -16.98 33.75 -7.27
C ALA A 686 -15.56 33.72 -6.67
N ALA A 687 -15.33 32.82 -5.75
CA ALA A 687 -14.01 32.64 -5.11
C ALA A 687 -12.97 32.02 -6.04
N MET A 688 -13.41 31.12 -6.92
CA MET A 688 -12.53 30.29 -7.75
C MET A 688 -12.32 30.83 -9.16
N THR A 689 -13.07 31.85 -9.57
CA THR A 689 -13.03 32.37 -10.94
C THR A 689 -12.86 33.87 -10.95
N LYS A 690 -11.87 34.38 -11.66
CA LYS A 690 -11.65 35.81 -11.90
C LYS A 690 -12.07 36.19 -13.31
N ASP A 691 -12.25 37.48 -13.52
CA ASP A 691 -12.53 38.00 -14.86
C ASP A 691 -11.45 37.56 -15.86
N GLY A 692 -11.85 36.93 -16.95
CA GLY A 692 -10.98 36.39 -17.98
C GLY A 692 -10.51 34.94 -17.73
N GLU A 693 -10.84 34.31 -16.61
CA GLU A 693 -10.53 32.91 -16.32
C GLU A 693 -11.70 31.96 -16.66
N GLY A 694 -11.40 30.70 -16.97
CA GLY A 694 -12.41 29.66 -17.13
C GLY A 694 -12.88 29.06 -15.78
N TYR A 695 -13.98 28.32 -15.79
CA TYR A 695 -14.67 27.80 -14.60
C TYR A 695 -14.13 26.49 -14.06
N GLN A 696 -13.09 25.91 -14.66
CA GLN A 696 -12.54 24.60 -14.27
C GLN A 696 -12.12 24.53 -12.79
N ARG A 697 -11.66 25.65 -12.18
CA ARG A 697 -11.32 25.69 -10.76
C ARG A 697 -12.56 25.64 -9.88
N ALA A 698 -13.65 26.28 -10.27
CA ALA A 698 -14.92 26.20 -9.55
C ALA A 698 -15.48 24.78 -9.57
N ARG A 699 -15.42 24.10 -10.73
CA ARG A 699 -15.79 22.69 -10.87
C ARG A 699 -14.99 21.80 -9.93
N ARG A 700 -13.65 21.96 -9.87
CA ARG A 700 -12.77 21.19 -8.97
C ARG A 700 -13.09 21.42 -7.50
N ALA A 701 -13.23 22.68 -7.09
CA ALA A 701 -13.56 23.03 -5.72
C ALA A 701 -14.91 22.45 -5.32
N PHE A 702 -15.92 22.50 -6.19
CA PHE A 702 -17.21 21.87 -5.97
C PHE A 702 -17.07 20.34 -5.76
N GLY A 703 -16.33 19.66 -6.65
CA GLY A 703 -16.06 18.24 -6.53
C GLY A 703 -15.36 17.87 -5.21
N THR A 704 -14.36 18.66 -4.80
CA THR A 704 -13.64 18.48 -3.53
C THR A 704 -14.55 18.61 -2.32
N LEU A 705 -15.43 19.62 -2.31
CA LEU A 705 -16.42 19.83 -1.24
C LEU A 705 -17.43 18.66 -1.18
N LEU A 706 -17.92 18.21 -2.33
CA LEU A 706 -18.84 17.06 -2.39
C LEU A 706 -18.16 15.75 -1.96
N ALA A 707 -16.90 15.54 -2.33
CA ALA A 707 -16.12 14.39 -1.85
C ALA A 707 -15.93 14.43 -0.35
N ARG A 708 -15.64 15.60 0.24
CA ARG A 708 -15.56 15.75 1.70
C ARG A 708 -16.84 15.39 2.39
N HIS A 709 -18.00 15.87 1.89
CA HIS A 709 -19.30 15.50 2.43
C HIS A 709 -19.49 13.97 2.44
N GLY A 710 -19.29 13.31 1.30
CA GLY A 710 -19.43 11.86 1.19
C GLY A 710 -18.47 11.08 2.10
N GLN A 711 -17.22 11.51 2.20
CA GLN A 711 -16.19 10.88 3.01
C GLN A 711 -16.55 10.86 4.51
N VAL A 712 -16.92 12.02 5.08
CA VAL A 712 -17.23 12.10 6.51
C VAL A 712 -18.52 11.35 6.85
N MET A 713 -19.49 11.32 5.94
CA MET A 713 -20.70 10.49 6.10
C MET A 713 -20.39 9.00 6.03
N PHE A 714 -19.46 8.60 5.15
CA PHE A 714 -18.99 7.21 5.12
C PHE A 714 -18.27 6.83 6.42
N GLY A 715 -17.40 7.69 6.95
CA GLY A 715 -16.75 7.50 8.25
C GLY A 715 -17.77 7.28 9.37
N ALA A 716 -18.76 8.19 9.48
CA ALA A 716 -19.84 8.06 10.48
C ALA A 716 -20.63 6.75 10.31
N SER A 717 -20.84 6.25 9.08
CA SER A 717 -21.57 5.00 8.83
C SER A 717 -20.90 3.77 9.47
N LYS A 718 -19.61 3.83 9.80
CA LYS A 718 -18.88 2.72 10.42
C LYS A 718 -19.34 2.40 11.84
N TYR A 719 -20.04 3.32 12.52
CA TYR A 719 -20.66 3.00 13.79
C TYR A 719 -21.73 1.90 13.67
N VAL A 720 -22.45 1.85 12.54
CA VAL A 720 -23.53 0.87 12.32
C VAL A 720 -22.90 -0.52 12.08
N GLY A 721 -23.17 -1.46 12.98
CA GLY A 721 -22.55 -2.78 13.00
C GLY A 721 -21.05 -2.73 13.34
N GLY A 722 -20.60 -1.64 13.98
CA GLY A 722 -19.21 -1.43 14.39
C GLY A 722 -18.86 -2.13 15.69
N LEU A 723 -17.55 -2.32 15.90
CA LEU A 723 -16.95 -2.84 17.13
C LEU A 723 -15.79 -1.93 17.52
N ASN A 724 -15.70 -1.55 18.79
CA ASN A 724 -14.45 -1.05 19.36
C ASN A 724 -13.45 -2.21 19.43
N VAL A 725 -12.29 -2.03 18.86
CA VAL A 725 -11.22 -3.03 18.89
C VAL A 725 -10.10 -2.55 19.79
N SER A 726 -9.67 -3.35 20.75
CA SER A 726 -8.55 -3.05 21.63
C SER A 726 -7.46 -4.10 21.52
N ARG A 727 -6.21 -3.66 21.58
CA ARG A 727 -5.03 -4.53 21.64
C ARG A 727 -4.52 -4.74 23.06
N SER A 728 -5.26 -4.31 24.11
CA SER A 728 -4.88 -4.53 25.49
C SER A 728 -4.76 -6.02 25.81
N HIS A 729 -3.71 -6.40 26.52
CA HIS A 729 -3.52 -7.76 27.00
C HIS A 729 -4.15 -7.94 28.36
N LYS A 730 -4.45 -9.20 28.70
CA LYS A 730 -4.99 -9.54 30.00
C LYS A 730 -4.03 -9.12 31.12
N GLY A 731 -4.50 -8.25 32.01
CA GLY A 731 -3.72 -7.77 33.16
C GLY A 731 -3.04 -6.42 32.93
N ASP A 732 -3.17 -5.81 31.74
CA ASP A 732 -2.75 -4.44 31.53
C ASP A 732 -3.54 -3.47 32.39
N ALA A 733 -2.94 -2.32 32.73
CA ALA A 733 -3.67 -1.22 33.37
C ALA A 733 -4.73 -0.69 32.40
N ASP A 734 -5.91 -0.43 32.91
CA ASP A 734 -7.05 0.06 32.10
C ASP A 734 -7.40 -0.79 30.88
N ALA A 735 -7.09 -2.11 30.94
CA ALA A 735 -7.36 -3.07 29.88
C ALA A 735 -8.83 -3.03 29.44
N LYS A 736 -9.04 -2.90 28.14
CA LYS A 736 -10.36 -2.96 27.49
C LYS A 736 -10.61 -4.35 26.92
N LEU A 737 -11.88 -4.66 26.71
CA LEU A 737 -12.24 -5.88 25.98
C LEU A 737 -11.65 -5.82 24.56
N PRO A 738 -11.14 -6.94 24.02
CA PRO A 738 -10.58 -6.97 22.66
C PRO A 738 -11.62 -6.58 21.59
N LEU A 739 -12.88 -6.90 21.81
CA LEU A 739 -14.00 -6.59 20.92
C LEU A 739 -15.20 -6.17 21.77
N GLU A 740 -15.76 -4.98 21.51
CA GLU A 740 -16.91 -4.45 22.19
C GLU A 740 -17.88 -3.85 21.16
N VAL A 741 -19.16 -4.24 21.22
CA VAL A 741 -20.17 -3.72 20.28
C VAL A 741 -20.38 -2.23 20.53
N ILE A 742 -20.48 -1.44 19.48
CA ILE A 742 -20.81 -0.02 19.58
C ILE A 742 -22.23 0.12 20.18
N PRO A 743 -22.41 0.97 21.21
CA PRO A 743 -23.74 1.14 21.84
C PRO A 743 -24.83 1.46 20.81
N ALA A 744 -26.01 0.86 21.00
CA ALA A 744 -27.14 1.02 20.08
C ALA A 744 -27.57 2.48 19.87
N GLU A 745 -27.51 3.30 20.93
CA GLU A 745 -27.77 4.74 20.87
C GLU A 745 -26.83 5.44 19.86
N LYS A 746 -25.52 5.12 19.89
CA LYS A 746 -24.53 5.71 18.97
C LYS A 746 -24.71 5.25 17.53
N GLN A 747 -25.10 3.99 17.33
CA GLN A 747 -25.45 3.47 16.01
C GLN A 747 -26.69 4.18 15.44
N ARG A 748 -27.72 4.43 16.28
CA ARG A 748 -28.92 5.19 15.88
C ARG A 748 -28.61 6.65 15.59
N GLU A 749 -27.76 7.31 16.39
CA GLU A 749 -27.31 8.68 16.13
C GLU A 749 -26.61 8.79 14.77
N SER A 750 -25.80 7.79 14.40
CA SER A 750 -25.20 7.70 13.07
C SER A 750 -26.26 7.56 11.98
N LEU A 751 -27.26 6.70 12.17
CA LEU A 751 -28.36 6.55 11.21
C LEU A 751 -29.16 7.85 11.05
N ASP A 752 -29.46 8.57 12.15
CA ASP A 752 -30.13 9.87 12.11
C ASP A 752 -29.36 10.87 11.23
N LEU A 753 -28.03 10.92 11.40
CA LEU A 753 -27.17 11.77 10.56
C LEU A 753 -27.24 11.38 9.07
N LEU A 754 -27.18 10.07 8.77
CA LEU A 754 -27.21 9.59 7.39
C LEU A 754 -28.58 9.78 6.73
N GLU A 755 -29.66 9.62 7.47
CA GLU A 755 -31.02 9.92 7.03
C GLU A 755 -31.15 11.39 6.65
N GLU A 756 -30.57 12.30 7.45
CA GLU A 756 -30.59 13.75 7.24
C GLU A 756 -29.68 14.18 6.08
N GLN A 757 -28.44 13.70 6.04
CA GLN A 757 -27.37 14.27 5.22
C GLN A 757 -27.06 13.46 3.94
N VAL A 758 -27.53 12.22 3.82
CA VAL A 758 -27.24 11.32 2.69
C VAL A 758 -28.52 10.89 1.97
N PHE A 759 -29.54 10.43 2.74
CA PHE A 759 -30.74 9.87 2.15
C PHE A 759 -31.82 10.92 1.89
N ASN A 760 -31.66 12.14 2.39
CA ASN A 760 -32.44 13.30 2.03
C ASN A 760 -31.81 14.03 0.81
N ASP A 761 -32.59 14.75 0.03
CA ASP A 761 -32.10 15.55 -1.11
C ASP A 761 -31.80 17.02 -0.78
N GLU A 762 -32.21 17.52 0.37
CA GLU A 762 -31.94 18.89 0.83
C GLU A 762 -30.44 19.26 0.83
N PRO A 763 -29.51 18.43 1.31
CA PRO A 763 -28.08 18.73 1.26
C PRO A 763 -27.51 18.87 -0.16
N PHE A 764 -28.24 18.37 -1.16
CA PHE A 764 -27.87 18.39 -2.57
C PHE A 764 -28.71 19.35 -3.43
N ASN A 765 -29.51 20.17 -2.77
CA ASN A 765 -30.39 21.14 -3.44
C ASN A 765 -29.60 22.41 -3.85
N PHE A 766 -28.69 22.25 -4.80
CA PHE A 766 -27.86 23.36 -5.31
C PHE A 766 -28.62 24.21 -6.30
N PRO A 767 -28.35 25.54 -6.34
CA PRO A 767 -28.98 26.42 -7.29
C PRO A 767 -28.59 26.10 -8.75
N PRO A 768 -29.52 26.29 -9.72
CA PRO A 768 -29.25 25.99 -11.11
C PRO A 768 -28.03 26.76 -11.68
N ASP A 769 -27.77 27.95 -11.20
CA ASP A 769 -26.65 28.78 -11.59
C ASP A 769 -25.31 28.15 -11.27
N LEU A 770 -25.19 27.47 -10.10
CA LEU A 770 -23.97 26.73 -9.74
C LEU A 770 -23.67 25.65 -10.78
N TYR A 771 -24.65 24.80 -11.11
CA TYR A 771 -24.44 23.72 -12.08
C TYR A 771 -24.01 24.22 -13.46
N ASN A 772 -24.55 25.38 -13.90
CA ASN A 772 -24.23 25.99 -15.19
C ASN A 772 -22.78 26.53 -15.27
N HIS A 773 -22.12 26.73 -14.12
CA HIS A 773 -20.74 27.19 -14.02
C HIS A 773 -19.71 26.05 -13.82
N LEU A 774 -20.15 24.79 -13.67
CA LEU A 774 -19.25 23.65 -13.46
C LEU A 774 -18.69 23.10 -14.78
N ALA A 775 -18.04 23.93 -15.58
CA ALA A 775 -17.47 23.53 -16.84
C ALA A 775 -16.10 22.90 -16.70
N ALA A 776 -15.86 21.83 -17.45
CA ALA A 776 -14.57 21.16 -17.52
C ALA A 776 -13.50 21.99 -18.25
N SER A 777 -12.23 21.65 -18.06
CA SER A 777 -11.12 22.17 -18.87
C SER A 777 -11.34 21.80 -20.34
N ARG A 778 -10.98 22.70 -21.23
CA ARG A 778 -11.02 22.48 -22.68
C ARG A 778 -9.63 22.43 -23.31
N TRP A 779 -8.60 22.45 -22.46
CA TRP A 779 -7.23 22.29 -22.91
C TRP A 779 -6.95 20.83 -23.22
N ASP A 780 -6.43 20.59 -24.43
CA ASP A 780 -5.96 19.32 -24.90
C ASP A 780 -4.45 19.40 -25.16
N HIS A 781 -3.70 18.57 -24.46
CA HIS A 781 -2.25 18.49 -24.54
C HIS A 781 -1.78 17.12 -24.05
N TRP A 782 -0.53 16.77 -24.27
CA TRP A 782 0.05 15.56 -23.70
C TRP A 782 -0.16 15.53 -22.16
N GLY A 783 -0.55 14.38 -21.62
CA GLY A 783 -0.89 14.21 -20.21
C GLY A 783 -2.22 14.86 -19.79
N SER A 784 -3.02 15.42 -20.73
CA SER A 784 -4.40 15.81 -20.43
C SER A 784 -5.32 14.59 -20.49
N GLU A 785 -6.22 14.50 -19.52
CA GLU A 785 -7.26 13.48 -19.55
C GLU A 785 -8.39 13.88 -20.50
N VAL A 786 -8.92 12.91 -21.23
CA VAL A 786 -10.10 13.10 -22.07
C VAL A 786 -11.32 13.26 -21.18
N VAL A 787 -11.94 14.44 -21.24
CA VAL A 787 -13.20 14.69 -20.55
C VAL A 787 -14.35 14.12 -21.37
N GLU A 788 -14.90 12.99 -20.96
CA GLU A 788 -16.02 12.34 -21.64
C GLU A 788 -17.27 13.24 -21.70
N ARG A 789 -17.51 14.00 -20.62
CA ARG A 789 -18.64 14.94 -20.53
C ARG A 789 -18.20 16.34 -20.14
N GLY A 790 -18.52 17.33 -20.97
CA GLY A 790 -18.25 18.75 -20.68
C GLY A 790 -19.10 19.32 -19.53
N ASP A 791 -20.32 18.79 -19.34
CA ASP A 791 -21.23 19.11 -18.23
C ASP A 791 -20.87 18.28 -16.98
N TYR A 792 -21.27 18.77 -15.80
CA TYR A 792 -21.02 18.09 -14.53
C TYR A 792 -22.04 16.96 -14.31
N PRO A 793 -21.61 15.70 -14.06
CA PRO A 793 -22.49 14.55 -13.91
C PRO A 793 -23.09 14.46 -12.49
N ALA A 794 -23.84 15.49 -12.07
CA ALA A 794 -24.31 15.66 -10.69
C ALA A 794 -25.09 14.45 -10.15
N HIS A 795 -26.01 13.89 -10.93
CA HIS A 795 -26.80 12.74 -10.50
C HIS A 795 -25.94 11.50 -10.24
N GLU A 796 -24.93 11.27 -11.08
CA GLU A 796 -24.05 10.11 -10.98
C GLU A 796 -23.16 10.20 -9.74
N ILE A 797 -22.55 11.38 -9.50
CA ILE A 797 -21.63 11.58 -8.38
C ILE A 797 -22.38 11.55 -7.03
N ILE A 798 -23.57 12.20 -6.96
CA ILE A 798 -24.38 12.15 -5.73
C ILE A 798 -24.82 10.70 -5.46
N LEU A 799 -25.34 10.01 -6.48
CA LEU A 799 -25.76 8.62 -6.32
C LEU A 799 -24.58 7.71 -5.94
N MET A 800 -23.40 7.95 -6.46
CA MET A 800 -22.21 7.17 -6.11
C MET A 800 -21.92 7.20 -4.60
N TRP A 801 -21.97 8.37 -3.97
CA TRP A 801 -21.78 8.49 -2.52
C TRP A 801 -22.95 7.87 -1.74
N GLN A 802 -24.20 8.15 -2.17
CA GLN A 802 -25.38 7.56 -1.55
C GLN A 802 -25.33 6.03 -1.61
N ASP A 803 -24.99 5.48 -2.77
CA ASP A 803 -24.90 4.04 -3.01
C ASP A 803 -23.70 3.40 -2.27
N ARG A 804 -22.56 4.08 -2.14
CA ARG A 804 -21.41 3.59 -1.38
C ARG A 804 -21.75 3.45 0.10
N ILE A 805 -22.40 4.46 0.69
CA ILE A 805 -22.83 4.44 2.10
C ILE A 805 -23.94 3.41 2.32
N LEU A 806 -24.91 3.37 1.44
CA LEU A 806 -25.99 2.39 1.47
C LEU A 806 -25.44 0.96 1.36
N SER A 807 -24.48 0.74 0.46
CA SER A 807 -23.79 -0.55 0.31
C SER A 807 -23.10 -0.97 1.59
N ARG A 808 -22.45 -0.04 2.31
CA ARG A 808 -21.81 -0.31 3.59
C ARG A 808 -22.85 -0.76 4.65
N LEU A 809 -23.98 -0.06 4.73
CA LEU A 809 -25.03 -0.35 5.73
C LEU A 809 -25.70 -1.71 5.52
N ILE A 810 -25.93 -2.12 4.28
CA ILE A 810 -26.60 -3.38 3.93
C ILE A 810 -25.67 -4.42 3.29
N SER A 811 -24.34 -4.27 3.46
CA SER A 811 -23.39 -5.31 3.07
C SER A 811 -23.61 -6.58 3.88
N SER A 812 -23.32 -7.74 3.32
CA SER A 812 -23.39 -9.01 4.04
C SER A 812 -22.57 -8.98 5.33
N LEU A 813 -21.42 -8.33 5.32
CA LEU A 813 -20.54 -8.23 6.48
C LEU A 813 -21.15 -7.39 7.60
N THR A 814 -21.75 -6.21 7.28
CA THR A 814 -22.41 -5.36 8.28
C THR A 814 -23.62 -6.06 8.90
N LEU A 815 -24.46 -6.66 8.06
CA LEU A 815 -25.63 -7.41 8.53
C LEU A 815 -25.22 -8.61 9.41
N THR A 816 -24.16 -9.32 9.05
CA THR A 816 -23.61 -10.41 9.89
C THR A 816 -23.12 -9.87 11.23
N ARG A 817 -22.42 -8.72 11.25
CA ARG A 817 -21.92 -8.13 12.50
C ARG A 817 -23.04 -7.66 13.42
N ILE A 818 -24.11 -7.09 12.88
CA ILE A 818 -25.29 -6.73 13.68
C ILE A 818 -25.92 -7.98 14.26
N HIS A 819 -26.12 -9.02 13.44
CA HIS A 819 -26.71 -10.28 13.85
C HIS A 819 -25.87 -11.01 14.91
N ASP A 820 -24.54 -11.09 14.71
CA ASP A 820 -23.61 -11.66 15.70
C ASP A 820 -23.48 -10.77 16.96
N GLY A 821 -23.71 -9.46 16.80
CA GLY A 821 -23.67 -8.47 17.87
C GLY A 821 -24.70 -8.75 18.94
N GLU A 822 -25.89 -9.22 18.54
CA GLU A 822 -26.96 -9.60 19.46
C GLU A 822 -26.54 -10.71 20.47
N LEU A 823 -25.57 -11.56 20.07
CA LEU A 823 -25.00 -12.60 20.95
C LEU A 823 -23.96 -12.07 21.94
N LYS A 824 -23.47 -10.83 21.75
CA LYS A 824 -22.43 -10.20 22.57
C LYS A 824 -22.99 -9.20 23.60
N ILE A 825 -24.29 -8.98 23.57
CA ILE A 825 -25.02 -8.04 24.41
C ILE A 825 -25.99 -8.83 25.28
N ASP A 826 -26.10 -8.49 26.57
CA ASP A 826 -27.04 -9.18 27.46
C ASP A 826 -28.49 -8.94 26.99
N ALA A 827 -29.32 -9.98 27.11
CA ALA A 827 -30.72 -9.95 26.60
C ALA A 827 -31.60 -8.82 27.16
N ASN A 828 -31.21 -8.20 28.26
CA ASN A 828 -31.91 -7.05 28.91
C ASN A 828 -31.32 -5.70 28.46
N GLU A 829 -30.24 -5.69 27.70
CA GLU A 829 -29.61 -4.47 27.16
C GLU A 829 -30.14 -4.17 25.77
N ASP A 830 -30.08 -2.89 25.41
CA ASP A 830 -30.54 -2.39 24.11
C ASP A 830 -29.53 -2.69 23.02
N ALA A 831 -29.99 -3.26 21.90
CA ALA A 831 -29.18 -3.58 20.73
C ALA A 831 -29.83 -3.10 19.44
N LEU A 832 -29.07 -2.55 18.52
CA LEU A 832 -29.51 -2.33 17.15
C LEU A 832 -29.69 -3.70 16.47
N THR A 833 -30.87 -3.98 15.94
CA THR A 833 -31.16 -5.22 15.22
C THR A 833 -31.20 -5.01 13.71
N THR A 834 -31.01 -6.09 12.94
CA THR A 834 -31.18 -6.04 11.49
C THR A 834 -32.60 -5.60 11.09
N ALA A 835 -33.60 -6.01 11.84
CA ALA A 835 -35.00 -5.61 11.58
C ALA A 835 -35.18 -4.09 11.72
N GLU A 836 -34.66 -3.49 12.77
CA GLU A 836 -34.69 -2.05 12.99
C GLU A 836 -33.96 -1.30 11.89
N LEU A 837 -32.74 -1.75 11.53
CA LEU A 837 -31.94 -1.12 10.46
C LEU A 837 -32.70 -1.09 9.13
N LEU A 838 -33.22 -2.23 8.66
CA LEU A 838 -33.90 -2.32 7.37
C LEU A 838 -35.24 -1.54 7.37
N GLU A 839 -35.98 -1.55 8.46
CA GLU A 839 -37.21 -0.74 8.63
C GLU A 839 -36.89 0.75 8.55
N ARG A 840 -35.87 1.24 9.28
CA ARG A 840 -35.45 2.65 9.28
C ARG A 840 -35.01 3.10 7.89
N LEU A 841 -34.14 2.32 7.22
CA LEU A 841 -33.68 2.63 5.86
C LEU A 841 -34.87 2.68 4.87
N THR A 842 -35.80 1.71 4.94
CA THR A 842 -36.99 1.70 4.08
C THR A 842 -37.85 2.95 4.31
N LYS A 843 -38.04 3.33 5.56
CA LYS A 843 -38.82 4.50 5.94
C LYS A 843 -38.19 5.80 5.50
N ALA A 844 -36.88 5.96 5.72
CA ALA A 844 -36.13 7.16 5.34
C ALA A 844 -36.07 7.34 3.81
N ILE A 845 -35.73 6.25 3.09
CA ILE A 845 -35.51 6.29 1.64
C ILE A 845 -36.83 6.41 0.86
N TYR A 846 -37.96 5.88 1.39
CA TYR A 846 -39.29 6.00 0.78
C TYR A 846 -40.21 6.89 1.58
N SER A 847 -39.71 7.91 2.28
CA SER A 847 -40.49 8.80 3.15
C SER A 847 -41.63 9.52 2.44
N GLU A 848 -41.50 9.83 1.14
CA GLU A 848 -42.53 10.47 0.34
C GLU A 848 -43.78 9.63 0.21
N VAL A 849 -43.68 8.30 0.26
CA VAL A 849 -44.83 7.39 0.26
C VAL A 849 -45.75 7.64 1.43
N ASP A 850 -45.22 8.04 2.60
CA ASP A 850 -46.00 8.33 3.79
C ASP A 850 -46.35 9.80 3.96
N THR A 851 -45.53 10.71 3.42
CA THR A 851 -45.66 12.17 3.67
C THR A 851 -46.46 12.88 2.60
N VAL A 852 -46.46 12.44 1.36
CA VAL A 852 -47.21 13.05 0.25
C VAL A 852 -48.63 12.56 0.23
N LYS A 853 -49.51 13.14 1.08
CA LYS A 853 -50.92 12.74 1.19
C LYS A 853 -51.87 13.50 0.27
N SER A 854 -51.55 14.74 -0.11
CA SER A 854 -52.32 15.63 -0.96
C SER A 854 -51.39 16.59 -1.71
N GLY A 855 -51.90 17.28 -2.72
CA GLY A 855 -51.18 18.28 -3.51
C GLY A 855 -51.21 17.99 -5.00
N GLU A 856 -50.79 18.96 -5.76
CA GLU A 856 -50.64 18.89 -7.23
C GLU A 856 -49.18 19.01 -7.56
N PHE A 857 -48.61 18.02 -8.25
CA PHE A 857 -47.23 17.93 -8.64
C PHE A 857 -47.12 17.96 -10.16
N THR A 858 -45.98 18.46 -10.64
CA THR A 858 -45.68 18.52 -12.06
C THR A 858 -44.34 17.86 -12.33
N ASN A 859 -44.05 17.50 -13.59
CA ASN A 859 -42.75 16.94 -13.97
C ASN A 859 -41.58 17.90 -13.66
N ARG A 860 -41.82 19.23 -13.49
CA ARG A 860 -40.77 20.17 -13.04
C ARG A 860 -40.75 20.42 -11.55
N LYS A 861 -41.79 20.05 -10.83
CA LYS A 861 -41.89 20.02 -9.36
C LYS A 861 -42.49 18.69 -8.96
N PRO A 862 -41.70 17.60 -9.09
CA PRO A 862 -42.23 16.25 -8.84
C PRO A 862 -42.46 16.02 -7.34
N ALA A 863 -43.36 15.06 -7.03
CA ALA A 863 -43.60 14.61 -5.67
C ALA A 863 -42.36 13.87 -5.10
N ILE A 864 -41.60 13.17 -5.96
CA ILE A 864 -40.35 12.50 -5.63
C ILE A 864 -39.29 13.06 -6.56
N SER A 865 -38.24 13.66 -6.01
CA SER A 865 -37.18 14.29 -6.81
C SER A 865 -36.40 13.26 -7.65
N SER A 866 -35.66 13.70 -8.66
CA SER A 866 -34.84 12.80 -9.46
C SER A 866 -33.72 12.14 -8.65
N LEU A 867 -33.13 12.84 -7.68
CA LEU A 867 -32.13 12.30 -6.77
C LEU A 867 -32.72 11.19 -5.90
N ARG A 868 -33.90 11.44 -5.34
CA ARG A 868 -34.60 10.46 -4.51
C ARG A 868 -35.01 9.22 -5.30
N ARG A 869 -35.53 9.40 -6.54
CA ARG A 869 -35.88 8.25 -7.40
C ARG A 869 -34.65 7.38 -7.72
N ASN A 870 -33.46 7.98 -7.92
CA ASN A 870 -32.22 7.22 -8.14
C ASN A 870 -31.82 6.43 -6.90
N LEU A 871 -31.83 7.06 -5.73
CA LEU A 871 -31.54 6.39 -4.45
C LEU A 871 -32.53 5.25 -4.17
N GLN A 872 -33.84 5.48 -4.39
CA GLN A 872 -34.90 4.47 -4.20
C GLN A 872 -34.70 3.25 -5.11
N ARG A 873 -34.25 3.46 -6.36
CA ARG A 873 -33.93 2.33 -7.27
C ARG A 873 -32.70 1.54 -6.79
N ALA A 874 -31.64 2.23 -6.37
CA ALA A 874 -30.44 1.56 -5.83
C ALA A 874 -30.77 0.75 -4.57
N TYR A 875 -31.55 1.32 -3.66
CA TYR A 875 -32.03 0.61 -2.46
C TYR A 875 -32.87 -0.62 -2.82
N LEU A 876 -33.87 -0.46 -3.69
CA LEU A 876 -34.74 -1.57 -4.12
C LEU A 876 -33.93 -2.72 -4.74
N GLN A 877 -32.90 -2.40 -5.54
CA GLN A 877 -32.04 -3.42 -6.14
C GLN A 877 -31.33 -4.25 -5.06
N ARG A 878 -30.71 -3.58 -4.07
CA ARG A 878 -29.98 -4.25 -2.99
C ARG A 878 -30.91 -5.07 -2.09
N MET A 879 -32.06 -4.52 -1.73
CA MET A 879 -33.08 -5.22 -0.94
C MET A 879 -33.63 -6.43 -1.70
N SER A 880 -33.74 -6.34 -3.04
CA SER A 880 -34.17 -7.48 -3.87
C SER A 880 -33.13 -8.60 -3.85
N TYR A 881 -31.84 -8.30 -4.00
CA TYR A 881 -30.77 -9.31 -3.91
C TYR A 881 -30.73 -9.96 -2.52
N LEU A 882 -30.89 -9.17 -1.46
CA LEU A 882 -30.93 -9.66 -0.08
C LEU A 882 -32.14 -10.59 0.12
N ALA A 883 -33.35 -10.16 -0.26
CA ALA A 883 -34.58 -10.94 -0.09
C ALA A 883 -34.61 -12.26 -0.92
N LEU A 884 -33.92 -12.28 -2.05
CA LEU A 884 -33.79 -13.46 -2.91
C LEU A 884 -32.67 -14.42 -2.50
N GLY A 885 -31.91 -14.11 -1.44
CA GLY A 885 -30.77 -14.92 -0.99
C GLY A 885 -29.59 -14.90 -1.97
N GLN A 886 -29.43 -13.81 -2.72
CA GLN A 886 -28.33 -13.63 -3.68
C GLN A 886 -27.12 -12.92 -3.04
N THR A 887 -27.06 -12.91 -1.72
CA THR A 887 -25.99 -12.35 -0.91
C THR A 887 -25.54 -13.36 0.13
N SER A 888 -24.35 -13.19 0.69
CA SER A 888 -23.83 -14.02 1.80
C SER A 888 -24.32 -13.57 3.20
N ALA A 889 -25.35 -12.71 3.27
CA ALA A 889 -25.93 -12.26 4.53
C ALA A 889 -26.69 -13.40 5.26
N PRO A 890 -26.84 -13.33 6.60
CA PRO A 890 -27.58 -14.30 7.37
C PRO A 890 -29.03 -14.50 6.88
N ALA A 891 -29.55 -15.72 7.02
CA ALA A 891 -30.90 -16.08 6.55
C ALA A 891 -32.01 -15.24 7.18
N ASP A 892 -31.85 -14.85 8.46
CA ASP A 892 -32.79 -13.95 9.14
C ASP A 892 -32.87 -12.58 8.48
N CYS A 893 -31.72 -12.05 8.03
CA CYS A 893 -31.68 -10.78 7.30
C CYS A 893 -32.44 -10.87 5.96
N GLN A 894 -32.35 -12.01 5.27
CA GLN A 894 -33.08 -12.26 4.04
C GLN A 894 -34.59 -12.31 4.29
N THR A 895 -34.99 -12.96 5.39
CA THR A 895 -36.41 -13.06 5.82
C THR A 895 -36.97 -11.67 6.14
N VAL A 896 -36.23 -10.86 6.89
CA VAL A 896 -36.64 -9.49 7.24
C VAL A 896 -36.74 -8.62 6.00
N ALA A 897 -35.75 -8.70 5.08
CA ALA A 897 -35.79 -7.93 3.83
C ALA A 897 -37.01 -8.31 2.95
N PHE A 898 -37.35 -9.59 2.87
CA PHE A 898 -38.56 -10.04 2.18
C PHE A 898 -39.83 -9.44 2.80
N ALA A 899 -39.93 -9.45 4.12
CA ALA A 899 -41.06 -8.88 4.84
C ALA A 899 -41.14 -7.35 4.65
N GLU A 900 -40.01 -6.65 4.67
CA GLU A 900 -39.97 -5.20 4.44
C GLU A 900 -40.40 -4.81 3.03
N LEU A 901 -40.00 -5.56 2.01
CA LEU A 901 -40.44 -5.32 0.63
C LEU A 901 -42.00 -5.49 0.54
N GLY A 902 -42.58 -6.46 1.25
CA GLY A 902 -44.02 -6.64 1.30
C GLY A 902 -44.73 -5.44 1.95
N ARG A 903 -44.20 -4.93 3.07
CA ARG A 903 -44.69 -3.71 3.73
C ARG A 903 -44.57 -2.49 2.82
N LEU A 904 -43.42 -2.29 2.21
CA LEU A 904 -43.18 -1.20 1.27
C LEU A 904 -44.17 -1.23 0.11
N LYS A 905 -44.40 -2.41 -0.49
CA LYS A 905 -45.40 -2.58 -1.56
C LYS A 905 -46.77 -2.08 -1.15
N THR A 906 -47.24 -2.53 -0.01
CA THR A 906 -48.58 -2.12 0.55
C THR A 906 -48.67 -0.62 0.70
N ARG A 907 -47.62 0.04 1.20
CA ARG A 907 -47.52 1.50 1.36
C ARG A 907 -47.59 2.20 0.00
N ILE A 908 -46.82 1.73 -1.00
CA ILE A 908 -46.82 2.26 -2.36
C ILE A 908 -48.19 2.12 -3.04
N ASP A 909 -48.80 0.96 -2.94
CA ASP A 909 -50.12 0.71 -3.55
C ASP A 909 -51.19 1.61 -2.93
N THR A 910 -51.12 1.84 -1.59
CA THR A 910 -51.99 2.78 -0.88
C THR A 910 -51.79 4.22 -1.38
N GLN A 911 -50.52 4.64 -1.59
CA GLN A 911 -50.19 5.97 -2.10
C GLN A 911 -50.69 6.17 -3.56
N LEU A 912 -50.54 5.15 -4.42
CA LEU A 912 -51.00 5.19 -5.82
C LEU A 912 -52.55 5.28 -5.91
N ALA A 913 -53.24 4.68 -4.94
CA ALA A 913 -54.68 4.74 -4.82
C ALA A 913 -55.21 5.99 -4.09
N GLY A 914 -54.31 6.81 -3.50
CA GLY A 914 -54.64 7.99 -2.72
C GLY A 914 -55.04 9.21 -3.55
N GLU A 915 -55.33 10.31 -2.85
CA GLU A 915 -55.87 11.55 -3.44
C GLU A 915 -54.80 12.47 -4.07
N ALA A 916 -53.51 12.24 -3.81
CA ALA A 916 -52.40 13.04 -4.33
C ALA A 916 -52.33 12.94 -5.86
N LYS A 917 -52.37 14.08 -6.55
CA LYS A 917 -52.17 14.15 -8.01
C LYS A 917 -50.68 14.09 -8.32
N LEU A 918 -50.10 12.91 -8.35
CA LEU A 918 -48.69 12.68 -8.65
C LEU A 918 -48.37 13.08 -10.10
N ASP A 919 -47.19 13.69 -10.28
CA ASP A 919 -46.60 13.90 -11.59
C ASP A 919 -46.27 12.60 -12.32
N GLY A 920 -46.03 12.69 -13.64
CA GLY A 920 -45.77 11.52 -14.49
C GLY A 920 -44.54 10.72 -14.08
N TYR A 921 -43.47 11.38 -13.60
CA TYR A 921 -42.26 10.68 -13.17
C TYR A 921 -42.47 9.93 -11.85
N SER A 922 -43.08 10.60 -10.85
CA SER A 922 -43.30 9.98 -9.55
C SER A 922 -44.28 8.82 -9.63
N ARG A 923 -45.36 8.97 -10.42
CA ARG A 923 -46.33 7.89 -10.63
C ARG A 923 -45.70 6.69 -11.33
N ALA A 924 -45.01 6.88 -12.45
CA ALA A 924 -44.37 5.81 -13.19
C ALA A 924 -43.30 5.09 -12.35
N HIS A 925 -42.54 5.84 -11.54
CA HIS A 925 -41.55 5.30 -10.62
C HIS A 925 -42.17 4.39 -9.55
N LEU A 926 -43.25 4.82 -8.90
CA LEU A 926 -43.96 4.03 -7.89
C LEU A 926 -44.63 2.80 -8.50
N GLU A 927 -45.29 2.92 -9.68
CA GLU A 927 -45.88 1.80 -10.40
C GLU A 927 -44.81 0.75 -10.77
N GLU A 928 -43.66 1.17 -11.30
CA GLU A 928 -42.53 0.31 -11.59
C GLU A 928 -41.97 -0.37 -10.31
N THR A 929 -41.81 0.38 -9.24
CA THR A 929 -41.31 -0.10 -7.96
C THR A 929 -42.23 -1.19 -7.40
N SER A 930 -43.55 -0.95 -7.36
CA SER A 930 -44.54 -1.94 -6.91
C SER A 930 -44.51 -3.21 -7.79
N ALA A 931 -44.39 -3.06 -9.11
CA ALA A 931 -44.32 -4.19 -10.02
C ALA A 931 -43.03 -5.02 -9.82
N ARG A 932 -41.87 -4.35 -9.59
CA ARG A 932 -40.62 -5.04 -9.28
C ARG A 932 -40.68 -5.79 -7.95
N ILE A 933 -41.20 -5.17 -6.90
CA ILE A 933 -41.38 -5.84 -5.61
C ILE A 933 -42.31 -7.07 -5.76
N THR A 934 -43.39 -6.97 -6.51
CA THR A 934 -44.27 -8.12 -6.77
C THR A 934 -43.49 -9.31 -7.37
N LYS A 935 -42.62 -9.04 -8.38
CA LYS A 935 -41.81 -10.09 -8.99
C LYS A 935 -40.82 -10.71 -7.99
N VAL A 936 -40.25 -9.93 -7.10
CA VAL A 936 -39.35 -10.43 -6.04
C VAL A 936 -40.10 -11.30 -5.05
N LEU A 937 -41.28 -10.87 -4.60
CA LEU A 937 -42.11 -11.62 -3.65
C LEU A 937 -42.66 -12.92 -4.26
N ASP A 938 -42.94 -12.93 -5.57
CA ASP A 938 -43.44 -14.10 -6.30
C ASP A 938 -42.30 -15.07 -6.71
N ALA A 939 -41.03 -14.62 -6.68
CA ALA A 939 -39.92 -15.48 -6.99
C ALA A 939 -39.81 -16.62 -5.97
N ARG A 940 -39.66 -17.85 -6.46
CA ARG A 940 -39.38 -18.98 -5.57
C ARG A 940 -38.01 -18.80 -4.97
N MET A 941 -37.92 -18.82 -3.63
CA MET A 941 -36.63 -18.90 -2.94
C MET A 941 -35.91 -20.17 -3.45
N MET A 942 -34.79 -19.99 -4.13
CA MET A 942 -33.91 -21.11 -4.35
C MET A 942 -33.27 -21.43 -3.00
N VAL A 943 -33.61 -22.57 -2.46
CA VAL A 943 -32.88 -23.16 -1.34
C VAL A 943 -31.51 -23.49 -1.90
N GLY A 944 -30.50 -22.71 -1.54
CA GLY A 944 -29.12 -23.02 -1.91
C GLY A 944 -28.71 -24.38 -1.34
N PRO A 945 -27.72 -25.02 -1.94
CA PRO A 945 -27.23 -26.31 -1.48
C PRO A 945 -26.70 -26.27 -0.04
#